data_07176e65e4c35b20967e9459c94bfed4
#
_entry.id   07176e65e4c35b20967e9459c94bfed4
#
_cell.length_a   1.000
_cell.length_b   1.000
_cell.length_c   1.000
_cell.angle_alpha   90.00
_cell.angle_beta   90.00
_cell.angle_gamma   90.00
#
_symmetry.space_group_name_H-M   'P 1'
#
loop_
_entity.id
_entity.type
_entity.pdbx_description
1 polymer ?
#
loop_
_entity_poly.entity_id
_entity_poly.type
_entity_poly.pdbx_seq_one_letter_code
_entity_poly.pdbx_strand_id
1 'polypeptide(L)'
;MDLQRVRALRGPNLWSRHTAIEAVIYCEEDERSIKGLVDFEIQLRTLFPKLHFSNAVSSHEHISMAHVIEHVVLGLQAQAGCPVTFSRTVKASHEGIYQVVVEYSEEAVGRLALDLAWSLVSAARENKKFDLQKALHELSNLDEDVRLGPSTGSIVQSSVERNIPYRRLTDGSLVQFGWGSKQKRIQAAETSDTSAIAEAIAQDKELTKDLLHAAGVAVPMGKVVDNADDAWKVAQELGSTIVIKPRDGNQGKGVAVNIKSEEQVRTAFEVAQHYGRKIIVERYMPGQDFRLLVVGDRLIAAARRDPPQVIGDGKSTIVQLVEEINKDPLRGDGHATPLTKIRIDDIALATLSKKGLQAESIPIMGQKVVLRNNANLSTGGSATDVTEDVHPDLAASAITAAKMVGLDICGVDIVCEAVYKPLEEQGGGVVEVNAAPGLRMHLNPSYGKSQPVGDAIISMMYPTPENGRIPVVAVSGTNGKTTTVRLIAHVLRTHGHRVGMTSTDGVYIENERIDTGDCSGPKSARNVLMHPQVDAAVFETARGGILREGLGFDACDVGVITNIGEGDHLGMSYIETVEELAEVKGVIVRNVAPSGHAVLNAADPMVVKMAKTCRGQIIYFALNSHHPVISTHRAQGKKVLFREKDEIIAAIGSKIIHRIPLANIPLTDHGQIGFQVENTLASVGAAWALNIDWKLIEQGLASFVSDAKTAPGRFNLFKHKGATVIADYGHNPDAIRALVQAANAFPANNRHVVISGAGDRRDEDIRLQTQILGEAFDSVILYQDQCQRGREDGEVLALLREGLVGAKKTKDIQEIRGEFLAIDLALEQLNPNDLCLILIDQVEESLNYLQKVTKP
;
A
#
# COMPACT_ATOMS: atom_id res chain seq x y z
N MET A 1 -32.41 4.64 11.15
CA MET A 1 -30.94 4.62 11.03
C MET A 1 -30.47 5.85 10.28
N ASP A 2 -29.35 6.44 10.68
CA ASP A 2 -28.72 7.55 9.99
C ASP A 2 -27.22 7.26 9.76
N LEU A 3 -26.75 7.46 8.52
CA LEU A 3 -25.38 7.24 8.12
C LEU A 3 -24.57 8.53 8.29
N GLN A 4 -23.88 8.67 9.41
CA GLN A 4 -23.20 9.90 9.78
C GLN A 4 -21.86 10.10 9.06
N ARG A 5 -21.13 9.02 8.78
CA ARG A 5 -19.80 9.10 8.18
C ARG A 5 -19.38 7.79 7.53
N VAL A 6 -18.69 7.89 6.41
CA VAL A 6 -18.04 6.75 5.72
C VAL A 6 -16.58 7.08 5.42
N ARG A 7 -15.67 6.15 5.74
CA ARG A 7 -14.23 6.25 5.46
C ARG A 7 -13.72 4.96 4.81
N ALA A 8 -12.67 5.08 4.00
CA ALA A 8 -11.90 3.94 3.53
C ALA A 8 -10.59 3.85 4.31
N LEU A 9 -10.40 2.76 5.03
CA LEU A 9 -9.16 2.41 5.71
C LEU A 9 -8.29 1.62 4.73
N ARG A 10 -7.21 2.25 4.25
CA ARG A 10 -6.38 1.77 3.13
C ARG A 10 -5.11 1.05 3.56
N GLY A 11 -5.00 0.70 4.82
CA GLY A 11 -3.88 -0.03 5.41
C GLY A 11 -4.23 -0.59 6.78
N PRO A 12 -3.25 -1.20 7.49
CA PRO A 12 -3.45 -1.68 8.84
C PRO A 12 -4.02 -0.58 9.74
N ASN A 13 -5.06 -0.90 10.46
CA ASN A 13 -5.90 0.06 11.16
C ASN A 13 -6.27 -0.44 12.57
N LEU A 14 -7.11 0.31 13.28
CA LEU A 14 -7.55 -0.03 14.63
C LEU A 14 -8.21 -1.42 14.69
N TRP A 15 -8.93 -1.82 13.64
CA TRP A 15 -9.79 -2.99 13.60
C TRP A 15 -9.11 -4.25 13.07
N SER A 16 -8.30 -4.07 12.02
CA SER A 16 -7.68 -5.19 11.29
C SER A 16 -6.43 -4.75 10.51
N ARG A 17 -5.81 -5.72 9.83
CA ARG A 17 -4.76 -5.47 8.84
C ARG A 17 -5.31 -5.31 7.43
N HIS A 18 -6.57 -5.66 7.23
CA HIS A 18 -7.24 -5.57 5.94
C HIS A 18 -7.65 -4.13 5.63
N THR A 19 -7.73 -3.83 4.36
CA THR A 19 -8.44 -2.64 3.88
C THR A 19 -9.92 -2.77 4.22
N ALA A 20 -10.56 -1.69 4.70
CA ALA A 20 -11.94 -1.77 5.12
C ALA A 20 -12.71 -0.46 4.89
N ILE A 21 -14.00 -0.55 4.65
CA ILE A 21 -14.92 0.57 4.79
C ILE A 21 -15.32 0.66 6.26
N GLU A 22 -15.15 1.82 6.87
CA GLU A 22 -15.70 2.18 8.18
C GLU A 22 -16.90 3.09 7.97
N ALA A 23 -18.06 2.67 8.48
CA ALA A 23 -19.29 3.46 8.52
C ALA A 23 -19.70 3.75 9.96
N VAL A 24 -20.00 5.00 10.27
CA VAL A 24 -20.59 5.38 11.57
C VAL A 24 -22.08 5.53 11.38
N ILE A 25 -22.85 4.73 12.10
CA ILE A 25 -24.30 4.61 11.97
C ILE A 25 -24.94 4.94 13.31
N TYR A 26 -25.89 5.88 13.28
CA TYR A 26 -26.80 6.12 14.38
C TYR A 26 -28.03 5.25 14.24
N CYS A 27 -28.38 4.52 15.28
CA CYS A 27 -29.59 3.70 15.39
C CYS A 27 -30.53 4.30 16.44
N GLU A 28 -31.78 4.54 16.05
CA GLU A 28 -32.87 4.91 16.96
C GLU A 28 -33.11 3.81 18.00
N GLU A 29 -33.87 4.09 19.06
CA GLU A 29 -34.08 3.16 20.18
C GLU A 29 -34.62 1.81 19.72
N ASP A 30 -35.59 1.79 18.82
CA ASP A 30 -36.20 0.58 18.23
C ASP A 30 -35.28 -0.16 17.25
N GLU A 31 -34.22 0.47 16.76
CA GLU A 31 -33.22 -0.08 15.85
C GLU A 31 -31.99 -0.69 16.53
N ARG A 32 -31.87 -0.47 17.84
CA ARG A 32 -30.74 -0.96 18.64
C ARG A 32 -30.86 -2.46 18.95
N SER A 33 -32.04 -3.07 18.68
CA SER A 33 -32.26 -4.51 18.76
C SER A 33 -33.28 -4.94 17.71
N ILE A 34 -32.89 -5.90 16.84
CA ILE A 34 -33.83 -6.47 15.85
C ILE A 34 -34.87 -7.41 16.45
N LYS A 35 -34.73 -7.80 17.74
CA LYS A 35 -35.65 -8.72 18.45
C LYS A 35 -37.10 -8.22 18.49
N GLY A 36 -37.30 -6.89 18.50
CA GLY A 36 -38.62 -6.28 18.47
C GLY A 36 -39.24 -6.12 17.07
N LEU A 37 -38.48 -6.39 16.02
CA LEU A 37 -38.87 -6.20 14.62
C LEU A 37 -39.22 -7.55 13.98
N VAL A 38 -40.35 -8.16 14.42
CA VAL A 38 -40.70 -9.57 14.09
C VAL A 38 -40.75 -9.84 12.57
N ASP A 39 -41.31 -8.92 11.79
CA ASP A 39 -41.44 -9.12 10.34
C ASP A 39 -40.14 -8.78 9.58
N PHE A 40 -39.25 -7.98 10.16
CA PHE A 40 -38.02 -7.55 9.54
C PHE A 40 -37.07 -8.69 9.18
N GLU A 41 -36.83 -9.61 10.12
CA GLU A 41 -35.94 -10.74 9.85
C GLU A 41 -36.48 -11.67 8.77
N ILE A 42 -37.80 -11.89 8.72
CA ILE A 42 -38.47 -12.70 7.70
C ILE A 42 -38.28 -12.04 6.33
N GLN A 43 -38.50 -10.73 6.25
CA GLN A 43 -38.34 -9.96 5.02
C GLN A 43 -36.87 -9.94 4.58
N LEU A 44 -35.95 -9.71 5.50
CA LEU A 44 -34.50 -9.70 5.20
C LEU A 44 -34.06 -11.06 4.61
N ARG A 45 -34.48 -12.17 5.21
CA ARG A 45 -34.18 -13.52 4.70
C ARG A 45 -34.87 -13.82 3.37
N THR A 46 -36.03 -13.24 3.12
CA THR A 46 -36.73 -13.33 1.83
C THR A 46 -35.96 -12.58 0.74
N LEU A 47 -35.49 -11.37 1.04
CA LEU A 47 -34.73 -10.55 0.10
C LEU A 47 -33.29 -11.04 -0.07
N PHE A 48 -32.68 -11.64 0.96
CA PHE A 48 -31.31 -12.15 0.94
C PHE A 48 -31.22 -13.57 1.54
N PRO A 49 -31.66 -14.63 0.81
CA PRO A 49 -31.76 -16.00 1.35
C PRO A 49 -30.46 -16.61 1.84
N LYS A 50 -29.32 -16.21 1.24
CA LYS A 50 -27.98 -16.74 1.59
C LYS A 50 -27.24 -15.87 2.62
N LEU A 51 -27.94 -14.99 3.33
CA LEU A 51 -27.33 -14.19 4.39
C LEU A 51 -27.00 -15.07 5.60
N HIS A 52 -25.72 -15.11 5.98
CA HIS A 52 -25.25 -15.81 7.16
C HIS A 52 -24.88 -14.79 8.26
N PHE A 53 -25.49 -14.93 9.43
CA PHE A 53 -25.00 -14.28 10.65
C PHE A 53 -23.92 -15.17 11.27
N SER A 54 -22.79 -14.59 11.70
CA SER A 54 -21.73 -15.37 12.36
C SER A 54 -22.27 -16.01 13.66
N ASN A 55 -21.77 -17.20 14.04
CA ASN A 55 -22.18 -17.93 15.25
C ASN A 55 -21.96 -17.13 16.56
N ALA A 56 -21.15 -16.08 16.57
CA ALA A 56 -20.99 -15.16 17.70
C ALA A 56 -22.24 -14.31 17.96
N VAL A 57 -23.18 -14.26 17.02
CA VAL A 57 -24.41 -13.47 17.05
C VAL A 57 -25.64 -14.33 17.40
N SER A 58 -25.45 -15.53 17.92
CA SER A 58 -26.52 -16.49 18.16
C SER A 58 -27.49 -16.13 19.33
N SER A 59 -27.24 -15.08 20.11
CA SER A 59 -28.22 -14.48 21.00
C SER A 59 -28.73 -13.18 20.40
N HIS A 60 -29.87 -13.19 19.76
CA HIS A 60 -30.53 -12.06 19.12
C HIS A 60 -30.73 -10.80 20.02
N GLU A 61 -30.38 -10.88 21.27
CA GLU A 61 -30.64 -9.81 22.27
C GLU A 61 -29.80 -8.56 22.07
N HIS A 62 -28.70 -8.64 21.28
CA HIS A 62 -27.74 -7.55 21.12
C HIS A 62 -27.44 -7.17 19.65
N ILE A 63 -28.24 -7.68 18.69
CA ILE A 63 -28.06 -7.35 17.27
C ILE A 63 -28.83 -6.07 16.98
N SER A 64 -28.11 -4.99 16.65
CA SER A 64 -28.71 -3.75 16.12
C SER A 64 -28.80 -3.81 14.58
N MET A 65 -29.55 -2.87 14.00
CA MET A 65 -29.61 -2.69 12.57
C MET A 65 -28.22 -2.42 11.95
N ALA A 66 -27.31 -1.80 12.69
CA ALA A 66 -25.92 -1.60 12.27
C ALA A 66 -25.17 -2.94 12.09
N HIS A 67 -25.38 -3.94 12.95
CA HIS A 67 -24.85 -5.29 12.76
C HIS A 67 -25.47 -5.97 11.53
N VAL A 68 -26.74 -5.72 11.23
CA VAL A 68 -27.37 -6.23 10.01
C VAL A 68 -26.69 -5.64 8.76
N ILE A 69 -26.45 -4.33 8.74
CA ILE A 69 -25.71 -3.67 7.65
C ILE A 69 -24.34 -4.32 7.46
N GLU A 70 -23.58 -4.54 8.54
CA GLU A 70 -22.27 -5.22 8.50
C GLU A 70 -22.33 -6.54 7.73
N HIS A 71 -23.23 -7.44 8.15
CA HIS A 71 -23.36 -8.76 7.55
C HIS A 71 -23.87 -8.73 6.10
N VAL A 72 -24.76 -7.78 5.79
CA VAL A 72 -25.27 -7.61 4.43
C VAL A 72 -24.17 -7.09 3.50
N VAL A 73 -23.34 -6.10 3.93
CA VAL A 73 -22.22 -5.57 3.14
C VAL A 73 -21.20 -6.68 2.83
N LEU A 74 -20.81 -7.45 3.84
CA LEU A 74 -19.88 -8.57 3.66
C LEU A 74 -20.49 -9.64 2.75
N GLY A 75 -21.76 -10.00 2.98
CA GLY A 75 -22.46 -11.03 2.22
C GLY A 75 -22.67 -10.67 0.75
N LEU A 76 -22.97 -9.41 0.44
CA LEU A 76 -23.10 -8.93 -0.94
C LEU A 76 -21.78 -9.03 -1.69
N GLN A 77 -20.67 -8.55 -1.09
CA GLN A 77 -19.34 -8.67 -1.70
C GLN A 77 -18.94 -10.14 -1.91
N ALA A 78 -19.10 -10.99 -0.89
CA ALA A 78 -18.75 -12.39 -0.99
C ALA A 78 -19.58 -13.13 -2.07
N GLN A 79 -20.88 -12.85 -2.21
CA GLN A 79 -21.72 -13.46 -3.25
C GLN A 79 -21.44 -12.88 -4.65
N ALA A 80 -20.93 -11.65 -4.74
CA ALA A 80 -20.44 -11.09 -6.00
C ALA A 80 -19.08 -11.67 -6.43
N GLY A 81 -18.44 -12.49 -5.58
CA GLY A 81 -17.17 -13.16 -5.88
C GLY A 81 -15.93 -12.47 -5.29
N CYS A 82 -16.09 -11.43 -4.48
CA CYS A 82 -14.96 -10.74 -3.86
C CYS A 82 -14.35 -11.59 -2.71
N PRO A 83 -13.02 -11.67 -2.58
CA PRO A 83 -12.33 -12.47 -1.56
C PRO A 83 -12.26 -11.73 -0.21
N VAL A 84 -13.41 -11.42 0.38
CA VAL A 84 -13.53 -10.71 1.66
C VAL A 84 -14.02 -11.64 2.76
N THR A 85 -13.47 -11.50 3.96
CA THR A 85 -13.76 -12.39 5.10
C THR A 85 -13.96 -11.67 6.42
N PHE A 86 -13.52 -10.41 6.54
CA PHE A 86 -13.53 -9.68 7.81
C PHE A 86 -14.64 -8.64 7.86
N SER A 87 -15.40 -8.67 8.96
CA SER A 87 -16.30 -7.59 9.36
C SER A 87 -16.40 -7.48 10.86
N ARG A 88 -16.78 -6.31 11.36
CA ARG A 88 -16.98 -6.06 12.79
C ARG A 88 -17.85 -4.82 13.01
N THR A 89 -18.80 -4.92 13.93
CA THR A 89 -19.54 -3.77 14.46
C THR A 89 -19.22 -3.57 15.95
N VAL A 90 -18.95 -2.33 16.34
CA VAL A 90 -18.66 -1.94 17.73
C VAL A 90 -19.56 -0.76 18.11
N LYS A 91 -20.17 -0.86 19.30
CA LYS A 91 -20.93 0.26 19.89
C LYS A 91 -19.92 1.32 20.36
N ALA A 92 -20.12 2.58 19.95
CA ALA A 92 -19.34 3.71 20.44
C ALA A 92 -19.77 4.12 21.87
N SER A 93 -19.00 5.00 22.50
CA SER A 93 -19.31 5.57 23.81
C SER A 93 -20.65 6.32 23.86
N HIS A 94 -21.05 6.91 22.76
CA HIS A 94 -22.32 7.60 22.61
C HIS A 94 -23.46 6.63 22.33
N GLU A 95 -24.56 6.80 22.98
CA GLU A 95 -25.71 5.92 22.87
C GLU A 95 -26.33 5.95 21.48
N GLY A 96 -26.62 4.77 20.91
CA GLY A 96 -27.17 4.63 19.56
C GLY A 96 -26.13 4.71 18.43
N ILE A 97 -24.86 5.01 18.71
CA ILE A 97 -23.81 5.11 17.69
C ILE A 97 -23.04 3.80 17.60
N TYR A 98 -22.90 3.32 16.36
CA TYR A 98 -22.15 2.12 16.02
C TYR A 98 -21.12 2.40 14.93
N GLN A 99 -19.95 1.79 15.07
CA GLN A 99 -18.90 1.77 14.06
C GLN A 99 -18.95 0.41 13.36
N VAL A 100 -19.34 0.41 12.11
CA VAL A 100 -19.40 -0.76 11.22
C VAL A 100 -18.15 -0.77 10.36
N VAL A 101 -17.40 -1.87 10.40
CA VAL A 101 -16.15 -2.03 9.65
C VAL A 101 -16.24 -3.30 8.81
N VAL A 102 -16.13 -3.19 7.50
CA VAL A 102 -16.21 -4.32 6.57
C VAL A 102 -15.04 -4.27 5.58
N GLU A 103 -14.35 -5.39 5.45
CA GLU A 103 -13.27 -5.57 4.49
C GLU A 103 -13.75 -5.32 3.06
N TYR A 104 -12.85 -4.79 2.23
CA TYR A 104 -13.05 -4.70 0.78
C TYR A 104 -11.81 -5.20 0.03
N SER A 105 -12.03 -5.80 -1.14
CA SER A 105 -10.98 -6.11 -2.11
C SER A 105 -10.60 -4.87 -2.92
N GLU A 106 -11.60 -4.13 -3.40
CA GLU A 106 -11.48 -2.87 -4.11
C GLU A 106 -12.37 -1.81 -3.44
N GLU A 107 -11.85 -0.59 -3.22
CA GLU A 107 -12.56 0.45 -2.46
C GLU A 107 -13.91 0.81 -3.09
N ALA A 108 -13.98 0.91 -4.41
CA ALA A 108 -15.22 1.24 -5.13
C ALA A 108 -16.29 0.17 -4.91
N VAL A 109 -15.91 -1.11 -4.92
CA VAL A 109 -16.82 -2.24 -4.67
C VAL A 109 -17.31 -2.23 -3.23
N GLY A 110 -16.43 -2.00 -2.26
CA GLY A 110 -16.82 -1.89 -0.85
C GLY A 110 -17.79 -0.74 -0.58
N ARG A 111 -17.62 0.41 -1.23
CA ARG A 111 -18.55 1.55 -1.13
C ARG A 111 -19.91 1.23 -1.74
N LEU A 112 -19.94 0.69 -2.96
CA LEU A 112 -21.18 0.28 -3.60
C LEU A 112 -21.91 -0.79 -2.79
N ALA A 113 -21.17 -1.75 -2.20
CA ALA A 113 -21.76 -2.77 -1.35
C ALA A 113 -22.43 -2.18 -0.10
N LEU A 114 -21.86 -1.12 0.51
CA LEU A 114 -22.48 -0.39 1.61
C LEU A 114 -23.78 0.29 1.18
N ASP A 115 -23.79 0.96 0.04
CA ASP A 115 -24.98 1.66 -0.48
C ASP A 115 -26.11 0.67 -0.82
N LEU A 116 -25.77 -0.45 -1.44
CA LEU A 116 -26.72 -1.53 -1.76
C LEU A 116 -27.24 -2.22 -0.49
N ALA A 117 -26.37 -2.44 0.50
CA ALA A 117 -26.76 -3.00 1.79
C ALA A 117 -27.74 -2.08 2.53
N TRP A 118 -27.46 -0.77 2.53
CA TRP A 118 -28.36 0.23 3.09
C TRP A 118 -29.74 0.17 2.43
N SER A 119 -29.78 0.12 1.09
CA SER A 119 -31.00 0.02 0.32
C SER A 119 -31.78 -1.27 0.57
N LEU A 120 -31.08 -2.42 0.67
CA LEU A 120 -31.68 -3.72 0.96
C LEU A 120 -32.29 -3.77 2.38
N VAL A 121 -31.53 -3.31 3.37
CA VAL A 121 -31.98 -3.30 4.77
C VAL A 121 -33.17 -2.35 4.96
N SER A 122 -33.14 -1.18 4.30
CA SER A 122 -34.28 -0.26 4.29
C SER A 122 -35.51 -0.87 3.61
N ALA A 123 -35.33 -1.56 2.49
CA ALA A 123 -36.42 -2.27 1.81
C ALA A 123 -37.03 -3.39 2.69
N ALA A 124 -36.18 -4.14 3.40
CA ALA A 124 -36.65 -5.16 4.35
C ALA A 124 -37.47 -4.55 5.50
N ARG A 125 -37.02 -3.39 6.05
CA ARG A 125 -37.74 -2.67 7.12
C ARG A 125 -39.08 -2.13 6.67
N GLU A 126 -39.13 -1.61 5.44
CA GLU A 126 -40.33 -1.00 4.87
C GLU A 126 -41.24 -2.00 4.14
N ASN A 127 -40.90 -3.30 4.15
CA ASN A 127 -41.61 -4.36 3.42
C ASN A 127 -41.73 -4.07 1.93
N LYS A 128 -40.64 -3.54 1.34
CA LYS A 128 -40.53 -3.23 -0.08
C LYS A 128 -39.76 -4.32 -0.83
N LYS A 129 -39.91 -4.33 -2.16
CA LYS A 129 -39.13 -5.21 -3.04
C LYS A 129 -37.70 -4.69 -3.19
N PHE A 130 -36.74 -5.61 -3.27
CA PHE A 130 -35.34 -5.33 -3.64
C PHE A 130 -34.88 -6.39 -4.65
N ASP A 131 -34.23 -5.95 -5.71
CA ASP A 131 -33.71 -6.85 -6.74
C ASP A 131 -32.28 -7.25 -6.41
N LEU A 132 -32.14 -8.35 -5.65
CA LEU A 132 -30.83 -8.88 -5.25
C LEU A 132 -29.97 -9.29 -6.45
N GLN A 133 -30.59 -9.88 -7.50
CA GLN A 133 -29.82 -10.34 -8.66
C GLN A 133 -29.20 -9.17 -9.42
N LYS A 134 -29.96 -8.09 -9.57
CA LYS A 134 -29.46 -6.86 -10.18
C LYS A 134 -28.30 -6.27 -9.34
N ALA A 135 -28.46 -6.20 -8.03
CA ALA A 135 -27.42 -5.67 -7.11
C ALA A 135 -26.13 -6.50 -7.15
N LEU A 136 -26.24 -7.83 -7.15
CA LEU A 136 -25.09 -8.73 -7.28
C LEU A 136 -24.41 -8.61 -8.64
N HIS A 137 -25.18 -8.46 -9.71
CA HIS A 137 -24.63 -8.25 -11.05
C HIS A 137 -23.89 -6.92 -11.16
N GLU A 138 -24.43 -5.86 -10.58
CA GLU A 138 -23.80 -4.53 -10.54
C GLU A 138 -22.47 -4.57 -9.77
N LEU A 139 -22.42 -5.24 -8.62
CA LEU A 139 -21.20 -5.43 -7.85
C LEU A 139 -20.17 -6.27 -8.61
N SER A 140 -20.59 -7.38 -9.22
CA SER A 140 -19.69 -8.25 -9.98
C SER A 140 -19.10 -7.52 -11.20
N ASN A 141 -19.92 -6.75 -11.93
CA ASN A 141 -19.43 -5.95 -13.05
C ASN A 141 -18.42 -4.90 -12.60
N LEU A 142 -18.73 -4.17 -11.52
CA LEU A 142 -17.80 -3.19 -10.97
C LEU A 142 -16.49 -3.85 -10.53
N ASP A 143 -16.54 -5.00 -9.84
CA ASP A 143 -15.34 -5.74 -9.44
C ASP A 143 -14.51 -6.16 -10.66
N GLU A 144 -15.16 -6.67 -11.71
CA GLU A 144 -14.47 -7.04 -12.95
C GLU A 144 -13.81 -5.84 -13.66
N ASP A 145 -14.41 -4.66 -13.58
CA ASP A 145 -13.88 -3.44 -14.18
C ASP A 145 -12.69 -2.87 -13.41
N VAL A 146 -12.70 -2.95 -12.07
CA VAL A 146 -11.70 -2.28 -11.22
C VAL A 146 -10.60 -3.20 -10.70
N ARG A 147 -10.81 -4.51 -10.58
CA ARG A 147 -9.80 -5.45 -10.09
C ARG A 147 -8.63 -5.60 -11.06
N LEU A 148 -7.50 -6.04 -10.54
CA LEU A 148 -6.39 -6.44 -11.38
C LEU A 148 -6.77 -7.65 -12.24
N GLY A 149 -6.48 -7.57 -13.54
CA GLY A 149 -6.66 -8.70 -14.43
C GLY A 149 -5.82 -9.92 -14.01
N PRO A 150 -6.16 -11.14 -14.48
CA PRO A 150 -5.55 -12.39 -14.01
C PRO A 150 -4.01 -12.41 -14.11
N SER A 151 -3.43 -11.79 -15.12
CA SER A 151 -1.98 -11.73 -15.31
C SER A 151 -1.31 -10.94 -14.18
N THR A 152 -1.68 -9.67 -14.02
CA THR A 152 -1.09 -8.80 -12.98
C THR A 152 -1.49 -9.28 -11.58
N GLY A 153 -2.72 -9.77 -11.42
CA GLY A 153 -3.21 -10.32 -10.15
C GLY A 153 -2.37 -11.51 -9.66
N SER A 154 -1.96 -12.42 -10.55
CA SER A 154 -1.10 -13.56 -10.17
C SER A 154 0.29 -13.11 -9.72
N ILE A 155 0.85 -12.08 -10.34
CA ILE A 155 2.15 -11.52 -9.96
C ILE A 155 2.06 -10.85 -8.58
N VAL A 156 0.98 -10.08 -8.36
CA VAL A 156 0.71 -9.46 -7.04
C VAL A 156 0.52 -10.53 -5.96
N GLN A 157 -0.24 -11.59 -6.25
CA GLN A 157 -0.44 -12.68 -5.30
C GLN A 157 0.90 -13.32 -4.91
N SER A 158 1.77 -13.61 -5.88
CA SER A 158 3.11 -14.15 -5.62
C SER A 158 3.98 -13.20 -4.80
N SER A 159 3.85 -11.89 -5.00
CA SER A 159 4.55 -10.90 -4.16
C SER A 159 4.08 -10.93 -2.71
N VAL A 160 2.76 -11.04 -2.48
CA VAL A 160 2.17 -11.14 -1.14
C VAL A 160 2.65 -12.39 -0.41
N GLU A 161 2.68 -13.55 -1.09
CA GLU A 161 3.17 -14.82 -0.53
C GLU A 161 4.64 -14.75 -0.10
N ARG A 162 5.45 -13.94 -0.79
CA ARG A 162 6.85 -13.68 -0.46
C ARG A 162 7.07 -12.47 0.46
N ASN A 163 6.01 -11.89 1.02
CA ASN A 163 6.06 -10.67 1.84
C ASN A 163 6.75 -9.48 1.15
N ILE A 164 6.67 -9.40 -0.17
CA ILE A 164 7.12 -8.24 -0.94
C ILE A 164 5.97 -7.24 -0.97
N PRO A 165 6.17 -6.03 -0.45
CA PRO A 165 5.12 -5.03 -0.44
C PRO A 165 4.80 -4.56 -1.86
N TYR A 166 3.55 -4.23 -2.10
CA TYR A 166 3.12 -3.71 -3.39
C TYR A 166 2.17 -2.52 -3.25
N ARG A 167 2.07 -1.76 -4.32
CA ARG A 167 1.09 -0.68 -4.44
C ARG A 167 0.66 -0.52 -5.90
N ARG A 168 -0.64 -0.50 -6.13
CA ARG A 168 -1.22 -0.13 -7.40
C ARG A 168 -1.10 1.38 -7.59
N LEU A 169 -0.55 1.85 -8.71
CA LEU A 169 -0.26 3.26 -8.97
C LEU A 169 -1.34 3.95 -9.82
N THR A 170 -2.10 3.17 -10.58
CA THR A 170 -3.22 3.65 -11.42
C THR A 170 -4.40 2.70 -11.29
N ASP A 171 -5.56 3.05 -11.83
CA ASP A 171 -6.70 2.14 -11.93
C ASP A 171 -6.47 0.99 -12.93
N GLY A 172 -5.42 1.07 -13.73
CA GLY A 172 -4.96 0.00 -14.63
C GLY A 172 -4.05 -1.03 -13.97
N SER A 173 -3.15 -1.61 -14.76
CA SER A 173 -2.25 -2.70 -14.36
C SER A 173 -0.87 -2.24 -13.88
N LEU A 174 -0.64 -0.94 -13.70
CA LEU A 174 0.65 -0.43 -13.22
C LEU A 174 0.78 -0.63 -11.70
N VAL A 175 1.70 -1.50 -11.31
CA VAL A 175 1.98 -1.86 -9.92
C VAL A 175 3.45 -1.60 -9.59
N GLN A 176 3.69 -1.01 -8.43
CA GLN A 176 5.01 -0.93 -7.83
C GLN A 176 5.13 -2.03 -6.78
N PHE A 177 6.21 -2.79 -6.85
CA PHE A 177 6.67 -3.72 -5.81
C PHE A 177 7.86 -3.12 -5.08
N GLY A 178 8.00 -3.45 -3.80
CA GLY A 178 9.08 -2.94 -2.96
C GLY A 178 8.93 -1.46 -2.59
N TRP A 179 9.76 -1.04 -1.66
CA TRP A 179 9.79 0.31 -1.12
C TRP A 179 11.12 1.03 -1.39
N GLY A 180 11.06 2.34 -1.51
CA GLY A 180 12.22 3.21 -1.63
C GLY A 180 13.15 2.79 -2.79
N SER A 181 14.44 2.66 -2.50
CA SER A 181 15.47 2.27 -3.47
C SER A 181 15.37 0.81 -3.94
N LYS A 182 14.55 0.00 -3.28
CA LYS A 182 14.27 -1.40 -3.64
C LYS A 182 13.06 -1.57 -4.54
N GLN A 183 12.43 -0.47 -4.94
CA GLN A 183 11.22 -0.52 -5.77
C GLN A 183 11.52 -1.03 -7.17
N LYS A 184 10.60 -1.82 -7.69
CA LYS A 184 10.50 -2.18 -9.11
C LYS A 184 9.04 -2.03 -9.55
N ARG A 185 8.83 -1.81 -10.83
CA ARG A 185 7.47 -1.61 -11.37
C ARG A 185 7.18 -2.63 -12.45
N ILE A 186 5.90 -2.94 -12.58
CA ILE A 186 5.39 -3.78 -13.65
C ILE A 186 4.10 -3.17 -14.19
N GLN A 187 3.91 -3.27 -15.49
CA GLN A 187 2.65 -2.99 -16.15
C GLN A 187 2.30 -4.17 -17.06
N ALA A 188 1.16 -4.81 -16.81
CA ALA A 188 0.84 -6.10 -17.44
C ALA A 188 1.94 -7.15 -17.20
N ALA A 189 2.73 -7.49 -18.21
CA ALA A 189 3.88 -8.39 -18.14
C ALA A 189 5.17 -7.71 -18.65
N GLU A 190 5.31 -6.41 -18.41
CA GLU A 190 6.52 -5.61 -18.65
C GLU A 190 7.02 -5.03 -17.36
N THR A 191 8.31 -5.17 -17.10
CA THR A 191 8.96 -4.63 -15.90
C THR A 191 9.58 -3.27 -16.18
N SER A 192 10.00 -2.56 -15.13
CA SER A 192 10.80 -1.34 -15.28
C SER A 192 12.16 -1.57 -15.92
N ASP A 193 12.61 -2.82 -16.03
CA ASP A 193 13.88 -3.20 -16.64
C ASP A 193 13.69 -3.63 -18.11
N THR A 194 12.47 -3.82 -18.59
CA THR A 194 12.16 -4.13 -20.00
C THR A 194 12.61 -2.97 -20.89
N SER A 195 13.44 -3.28 -21.88
CA SER A 195 14.01 -2.28 -22.77
C SER A 195 13.02 -1.86 -23.86
N ALA A 196 12.77 -0.56 -24.02
CA ALA A 196 12.00 -0.02 -25.14
C ALA A 196 12.63 -0.34 -26.51
N ILE A 197 13.97 -0.55 -26.56
CA ILE A 197 14.66 -0.99 -27.76
C ILE A 197 14.28 -2.45 -28.07
N ALA A 198 14.22 -3.30 -27.04
CA ALA A 198 13.80 -4.69 -27.21
C ALA A 198 12.35 -4.80 -27.69
N GLU A 199 11.46 -3.96 -27.17
CA GLU A 199 10.09 -3.85 -27.67
C GLU A 199 10.04 -3.44 -29.15
N ALA A 200 10.81 -2.42 -29.55
CA ALA A 200 10.88 -1.98 -30.94
C ALA A 200 11.41 -3.08 -31.87
N ILE A 201 12.40 -3.85 -31.41
CA ILE A 201 12.89 -5.03 -32.17
C ILE A 201 11.77 -6.07 -32.29
N ALA A 202 11.09 -6.42 -31.19
CA ALA A 202 10.00 -7.40 -31.21
C ALA A 202 8.83 -7.00 -32.13
N GLN A 203 8.59 -5.71 -32.29
CA GLN A 203 7.57 -5.18 -33.22
C GLN A 203 8.01 -5.26 -34.69
N ASP A 204 9.32 -5.19 -34.98
CA ASP A 204 9.85 -5.34 -36.32
C ASP A 204 10.09 -6.82 -36.65
N LYS A 205 9.11 -7.43 -37.30
CA LYS A 205 9.13 -8.86 -37.63
C LYS A 205 10.27 -9.29 -38.57
N GLU A 206 10.74 -8.38 -39.40
CA GLU A 206 11.87 -8.65 -40.33
C GLU A 206 13.18 -8.65 -39.53
N LEU A 207 13.45 -7.57 -38.79
CA LEU A 207 14.65 -7.47 -37.98
C LEU A 207 14.70 -8.61 -36.93
N THR A 208 13.58 -8.92 -36.28
CA THR A 208 13.50 -10.03 -35.32
C THR A 208 13.90 -11.34 -35.96
N LYS A 209 13.39 -11.66 -37.14
CA LYS A 209 13.76 -12.90 -37.88
C LYS A 209 15.24 -12.94 -38.28
N ASP A 210 15.77 -11.81 -38.73
CA ASP A 210 17.18 -11.73 -39.12
C ASP A 210 18.10 -11.99 -37.92
N LEU A 211 17.77 -11.37 -36.75
CA LEU A 211 18.48 -11.59 -35.49
C LEU A 211 18.40 -13.04 -35.02
N LEU A 212 17.20 -13.63 -35.06
CA LEU A 212 16.99 -15.02 -34.66
C LEU A 212 17.73 -15.98 -35.59
N HIS A 213 17.65 -15.75 -36.89
CA HIS A 213 18.37 -16.56 -37.87
C HIS A 213 19.89 -16.48 -37.67
N ALA A 214 20.42 -15.28 -37.43
CA ALA A 214 21.84 -15.08 -37.11
C ALA A 214 22.28 -15.82 -35.85
N ALA A 215 21.33 -16.03 -34.88
CA ALA A 215 21.57 -16.82 -33.66
C ALA A 215 21.39 -18.33 -33.86
N GLY A 216 21.09 -18.80 -35.07
CA GLY A 216 20.84 -20.21 -35.36
C GLY A 216 19.43 -20.69 -34.92
N VAL A 217 18.51 -19.78 -34.59
CA VAL A 217 17.12 -20.14 -34.29
C VAL A 217 16.35 -20.31 -35.58
N ALA A 218 15.63 -21.44 -35.74
CA ALA A 218 14.81 -21.71 -36.92
C ALA A 218 13.68 -20.68 -37.04
N VAL A 219 13.59 -19.99 -38.17
CA VAL A 219 12.55 -19.00 -38.50
C VAL A 219 11.98 -19.24 -39.89
N PRO A 220 10.75 -18.78 -40.23
CA PRO A 220 10.22 -18.85 -41.57
C PRO A 220 11.07 -18.04 -42.54
N MET A 221 11.67 -18.69 -43.51
CA MET A 221 12.42 -18.01 -44.58
C MET A 221 11.45 -17.19 -45.44
N GLY A 222 11.80 -15.95 -45.76
CA GLY A 222 10.95 -15.07 -46.56
C GLY A 222 11.57 -13.72 -46.85
N LYS A 223 10.88 -12.92 -47.65
CA LYS A 223 11.30 -11.57 -48.03
C LYS A 223 10.14 -10.58 -47.99
N VAL A 224 10.45 -9.31 -47.71
CA VAL A 224 9.51 -8.21 -47.92
C VAL A 224 9.41 -7.89 -49.39
N VAL A 225 8.21 -7.62 -49.86
CA VAL A 225 7.91 -7.32 -51.26
C VAL A 225 7.00 -6.09 -51.37
N ASP A 226 7.19 -5.34 -52.45
CA ASP A 226 6.46 -4.08 -52.68
C ASP A 226 5.29 -4.22 -53.67
N ASN A 227 5.25 -5.28 -54.44
CA ASN A 227 4.22 -5.55 -55.45
C ASN A 227 3.91 -7.05 -55.60
N ALA A 228 2.82 -7.39 -56.26
CA ALA A 228 2.36 -8.75 -56.42
C ALA A 228 3.28 -9.59 -57.37
N ASP A 229 3.98 -8.96 -58.31
CA ASP A 229 4.91 -9.66 -59.18
C ASP A 229 6.15 -10.12 -58.43
N ASP A 230 6.68 -9.27 -57.52
CA ASP A 230 7.79 -9.64 -56.64
C ASP A 230 7.33 -10.69 -55.63
N ALA A 231 6.10 -10.59 -55.13
CA ALA A 231 5.51 -11.60 -54.25
C ALA A 231 5.49 -12.99 -54.92
N TRP A 232 5.13 -13.05 -56.19
CA TRP A 232 5.16 -14.30 -56.98
C TRP A 232 6.56 -14.82 -57.22
N LYS A 233 7.51 -13.93 -57.57
CA LYS A 233 8.93 -14.34 -57.73
C LYS A 233 9.48 -14.95 -56.42
N VAL A 234 9.24 -14.31 -55.29
CA VAL A 234 9.68 -14.81 -53.99
C VAL A 234 8.99 -16.15 -53.66
N ALA A 235 7.71 -16.31 -54.00
CA ALA A 235 7.01 -17.58 -53.83
C ALA A 235 7.66 -18.71 -54.65
N GLN A 236 8.07 -18.42 -55.86
CA GLN A 236 8.79 -19.37 -56.72
C GLN A 236 10.20 -19.71 -56.16
N GLU A 237 10.93 -18.72 -55.69
CA GLU A 237 12.26 -18.93 -55.04
C GLU A 237 12.15 -19.84 -53.82
N LEU A 238 11.13 -19.65 -52.99
CA LEU A 238 10.89 -20.45 -51.77
C LEU A 238 10.50 -21.90 -52.09
N GLY A 239 9.97 -22.15 -53.31
CA GLY A 239 9.69 -23.49 -53.87
C GLY A 239 8.74 -24.34 -53.03
N SER A 240 7.91 -23.72 -52.19
CA SER A 240 7.02 -24.38 -51.24
C SER A 240 5.71 -23.60 -51.08
N THR A 241 4.78 -24.15 -50.32
CA THR A 241 3.62 -23.44 -49.84
C THR A 241 4.02 -22.21 -49.03
N ILE A 242 3.38 -21.08 -49.25
CA ILE A 242 3.77 -19.80 -48.64
C ILE A 242 2.64 -19.19 -47.81
N VAL A 243 3.06 -18.21 -46.98
CA VAL A 243 2.22 -17.29 -46.24
C VAL A 243 2.45 -15.88 -46.79
N ILE A 244 1.39 -15.10 -46.92
CA ILE A 244 1.47 -13.67 -47.25
C ILE A 244 0.80 -12.90 -46.09
N LYS A 245 1.53 -11.89 -45.59
CA LYS A 245 1.04 -11.09 -44.45
C LYS A 245 1.56 -9.65 -44.49
N PRO A 246 0.86 -8.66 -43.90
CA PRO A 246 1.43 -7.34 -43.67
C PRO A 246 2.62 -7.43 -42.75
N ARG A 247 3.68 -6.63 -42.98
CA ARG A 247 4.84 -6.52 -42.08
C ARG A 247 4.44 -6.04 -40.69
N ASP A 248 3.63 -4.98 -40.64
CA ASP A 248 3.26 -4.29 -39.42
C ASP A 248 1.85 -4.66 -38.92
N GLY A 249 1.28 -5.79 -39.40
CA GLY A 249 -0.06 -6.25 -39.06
C GLY A 249 -0.16 -6.96 -37.70
N ASN A 250 -1.26 -6.71 -36.97
CA ASN A 250 -1.57 -7.33 -35.68
C ASN A 250 -2.79 -8.25 -35.77
N GLN A 251 -2.89 -9.22 -34.86
CA GLN A 251 -4.07 -10.10 -34.68
C GLN A 251 -4.44 -10.96 -35.90
N GLY A 252 -3.52 -11.21 -36.80
CA GLY A 252 -3.78 -12.02 -37.99
C GLY A 252 -4.59 -11.32 -39.11
N LYS A 253 -4.76 -10.02 -39.05
CA LYS A 253 -5.43 -9.24 -40.10
C LYS A 253 -4.58 -9.20 -41.36
N GLY A 254 -5.19 -9.52 -42.52
CA GLY A 254 -4.49 -9.57 -43.81
C GLY A 254 -3.53 -10.73 -43.98
N VAL A 255 -3.53 -11.74 -43.10
CA VAL A 255 -2.70 -12.96 -43.22
C VAL A 255 -3.41 -13.99 -44.07
N ALA A 256 -2.77 -14.46 -45.11
CA ALA A 256 -3.21 -15.58 -45.92
C ALA A 256 -2.17 -16.71 -45.88
N VAL A 257 -2.61 -17.93 -45.60
CA VAL A 257 -1.77 -19.11 -45.40
C VAL A 257 -2.09 -20.19 -46.43
N ASN A 258 -1.15 -21.12 -46.58
CA ASN A 258 -1.31 -22.28 -47.49
C ASN A 258 -1.52 -21.89 -48.95
N ILE A 259 -0.80 -20.87 -49.42
CA ILE A 259 -0.85 -20.34 -50.80
C ILE A 259 0.08 -21.15 -51.68
N LYS A 260 -0.38 -21.56 -52.86
CA LYS A 260 0.32 -22.46 -53.78
C LYS A 260 0.32 -21.99 -55.24
N SER A 261 -0.56 -21.07 -55.65
CA SER A 261 -0.70 -20.62 -57.04
C SER A 261 -0.50 -19.12 -57.18
N GLU A 262 -0.14 -18.67 -58.38
CA GLU A 262 0.04 -17.26 -58.71
C GLU A 262 -1.21 -16.44 -58.43
N GLU A 263 -2.37 -16.93 -58.80
CA GLU A 263 -3.66 -16.28 -58.55
C GLU A 263 -3.91 -16.05 -57.06
N GLN A 264 -3.64 -17.08 -56.24
CA GLN A 264 -3.74 -16.98 -54.80
C GLN A 264 -2.76 -15.95 -54.21
N VAL A 265 -1.52 -15.89 -54.74
CA VAL A 265 -0.49 -14.93 -54.32
C VAL A 265 -0.99 -13.50 -54.58
N ARG A 266 -1.45 -13.22 -55.79
CA ARG A 266 -1.95 -11.89 -56.19
C ARG A 266 -3.15 -11.47 -55.33
N THR A 267 -4.13 -12.33 -55.18
CA THR A 267 -5.28 -12.05 -54.29
C THR A 267 -4.88 -11.81 -52.84
N ALA A 268 -3.98 -12.65 -52.32
CA ALA A 268 -3.51 -12.52 -50.94
C ALA A 268 -2.69 -11.25 -50.76
N PHE A 269 -1.88 -10.85 -51.72
CA PHE A 269 -1.13 -9.62 -51.69
C PHE A 269 -2.06 -8.39 -51.66
N GLU A 270 -3.07 -8.35 -52.52
CA GLU A 270 -4.08 -7.27 -52.50
C GLU A 270 -4.80 -7.16 -51.17
N VAL A 271 -5.23 -8.29 -50.61
CA VAL A 271 -5.87 -8.30 -49.28
C VAL A 271 -4.89 -7.79 -48.19
N ALA A 272 -3.66 -8.26 -48.20
CA ALA A 272 -2.66 -7.86 -47.21
C ALA A 272 -2.34 -6.36 -47.31
N GLN A 273 -2.34 -5.79 -48.50
CA GLN A 273 -2.04 -4.39 -48.78
C GLN A 273 -3.06 -3.43 -48.16
N HIS A 274 -4.30 -3.86 -47.92
CA HIS A 274 -5.31 -3.07 -47.20
C HIS A 274 -4.95 -2.86 -45.70
N TYR A 275 -4.10 -3.73 -45.17
CA TYR A 275 -3.73 -3.73 -43.76
C TYR A 275 -2.30 -3.26 -43.46
N GLY A 276 -1.43 -3.11 -44.50
CA GLY A 276 -0.07 -2.65 -44.37
C GLY A 276 0.58 -2.28 -45.69
N ARG A 277 1.52 -1.35 -45.70
CA ARG A 277 2.21 -0.88 -46.91
C ARG A 277 3.28 -1.86 -47.40
N LYS A 278 3.93 -2.58 -46.48
CA LYS A 278 4.95 -3.58 -46.82
C LYS A 278 4.40 -4.96 -46.53
N ILE A 279 4.57 -5.88 -47.48
CA ILE A 279 4.04 -7.24 -47.39
C ILE A 279 5.18 -8.23 -47.31
N ILE A 280 5.09 -9.20 -46.43
CA ILE A 280 6.02 -10.30 -46.26
C ILE A 280 5.46 -11.53 -46.99
N VAL A 281 6.30 -12.17 -47.81
CA VAL A 281 6.07 -13.50 -48.36
C VAL A 281 7.06 -14.45 -47.72
N GLU A 282 6.56 -15.47 -47.04
CA GLU A 282 7.41 -16.42 -46.31
C GLU A 282 6.95 -17.86 -46.50
N ARG A 283 7.88 -18.82 -46.27
CA ARG A 283 7.57 -20.24 -46.30
C ARG A 283 6.51 -20.61 -45.25
N TYR A 284 5.51 -21.38 -45.68
CA TYR A 284 4.53 -21.95 -44.80
C TYR A 284 5.17 -23.02 -43.91
N MET A 285 4.98 -22.92 -42.59
CA MET A 285 5.38 -23.95 -41.66
C MET A 285 4.18 -24.80 -41.28
N PRO A 286 4.23 -26.12 -41.45
CA PRO A 286 3.16 -27.00 -41.02
C PRO A 286 3.22 -27.24 -39.51
N GLY A 287 2.06 -27.43 -38.91
CA GLY A 287 2.00 -27.79 -37.48
C GLY A 287 0.92 -27.06 -36.70
N GLN A 288 1.10 -27.01 -35.44
CA GLN A 288 0.22 -26.39 -34.46
C GLN A 288 0.90 -25.15 -33.86
N ASP A 289 0.08 -24.22 -33.36
CA ASP A 289 0.57 -23.01 -32.73
C ASP A 289 0.88 -23.27 -31.24
N PHE A 290 2.08 -22.94 -30.83
CA PHE A 290 2.50 -22.98 -29.43
C PHE A 290 2.97 -21.61 -28.95
N ARG A 291 2.63 -21.23 -27.74
CA ARG A 291 3.19 -20.11 -27.04
C ARG A 291 4.10 -20.61 -25.93
N LEU A 292 5.37 -20.26 -26.01
CA LEU A 292 6.36 -20.52 -24.97
C LEU A 292 6.63 -19.24 -24.19
N LEU A 293 6.60 -19.31 -22.89
CA LEU A 293 6.87 -18.17 -22.00
C LEU A 293 8.26 -18.31 -21.40
N VAL A 294 9.11 -17.35 -21.72
CA VAL A 294 10.44 -17.19 -21.14
C VAL A 294 10.41 -16.05 -20.13
N VAL A 295 10.97 -16.28 -18.96
CA VAL A 295 11.16 -15.27 -17.89
C VAL A 295 12.63 -15.31 -17.48
N GLY A 296 13.33 -14.21 -17.67
CA GLY A 296 14.77 -14.13 -17.50
C GLY A 296 15.50 -15.07 -18.46
N ASP A 297 16.13 -16.08 -17.92
CA ASP A 297 16.92 -17.08 -18.64
C ASP A 297 16.28 -18.49 -18.66
N ARG A 298 14.99 -18.60 -18.34
CA ARG A 298 14.31 -19.90 -18.20
C ARG A 298 13.00 -19.94 -18.97
N LEU A 299 12.72 -21.08 -19.58
CA LEU A 299 11.38 -21.42 -20.04
C LEU A 299 10.52 -21.76 -18.81
N ILE A 300 9.42 -21.06 -18.61
CA ILE A 300 8.53 -21.22 -17.47
C ILE A 300 7.26 -21.99 -17.81
N ALA A 301 6.72 -21.76 -19.02
CA ALA A 301 5.49 -22.39 -19.42
C ALA A 301 5.43 -22.53 -20.95
N ALA A 302 4.70 -23.55 -21.41
CA ALA A 302 4.37 -23.73 -22.82
C ALA A 302 2.91 -24.14 -22.97
N ALA A 303 2.21 -23.51 -23.90
CA ALA A 303 0.82 -23.82 -24.21
C ALA A 303 0.61 -24.04 -25.69
N ARG A 304 -0.08 -25.12 -26.06
CA ARG A 304 -0.65 -25.28 -27.39
C ARG A 304 -1.90 -24.41 -27.48
N ARG A 305 -2.01 -23.65 -28.53
CA ARG A 305 -3.16 -22.81 -28.80
C ARG A 305 -4.04 -23.44 -29.87
N ASP A 306 -5.32 -23.60 -29.54
CA ASP A 306 -6.32 -24.09 -30.48
C ASP A 306 -7.29 -22.96 -30.84
N PRO A 307 -7.65 -22.78 -32.12
CA PRO A 307 -8.59 -21.76 -32.56
C PRO A 307 -9.99 -21.99 -31.99
N PRO A 308 -10.84 -20.96 -31.93
CA PRO A 308 -12.24 -21.13 -31.55
C PRO A 308 -12.93 -22.14 -32.43
N GLN A 309 -13.54 -23.16 -31.80
CA GLN A 309 -14.16 -24.28 -32.51
C GLN A 309 -15.29 -24.89 -31.72
N VAL A 310 -16.19 -25.55 -32.39
CA VAL A 310 -17.21 -26.39 -31.79
C VAL A 310 -17.06 -27.84 -32.29
N ILE A 311 -17.51 -28.79 -31.47
CA ILE A 311 -17.57 -30.20 -31.86
C ILE A 311 -19.03 -30.56 -32.03
N GLY A 312 -19.41 -31.03 -33.22
CA GLY A 312 -20.77 -31.44 -33.55
C GLY A 312 -21.26 -32.59 -32.67
N ASP A 313 -22.49 -32.50 -32.22
CA ASP A 313 -23.23 -33.53 -31.49
C ASP A 313 -24.29 -34.25 -32.34
N GLY A 314 -24.40 -33.82 -33.61
CA GLY A 314 -25.37 -34.35 -34.56
C GLY A 314 -26.81 -33.87 -34.33
N LYS A 315 -27.02 -32.92 -33.42
CA LYS A 315 -28.35 -32.43 -33.02
C LYS A 315 -28.46 -30.90 -32.95
N SER A 316 -27.44 -30.25 -32.36
CA SER A 316 -27.44 -28.82 -32.10
C SER A 316 -26.84 -28.04 -33.25
N THR A 317 -27.34 -26.85 -33.51
CA THR A 317 -26.75 -25.91 -34.48
C THR A 317 -25.43 -25.37 -33.97
N ILE A 318 -24.59 -24.83 -34.86
CA ILE A 318 -23.32 -24.19 -34.48
C ILE A 318 -23.54 -23.08 -33.44
N VAL A 319 -24.60 -22.27 -33.60
CA VAL A 319 -24.98 -21.23 -32.63
C VAL A 319 -25.24 -21.84 -31.25
N GLN A 320 -26.07 -22.88 -31.18
CA GLN A 320 -26.40 -23.55 -29.91
C GLN A 320 -25.17 -24.18 -29.25
N LEU A 321 -24.26 -24.77 -30.03
CA LEU A 321 -23.01 -25.31 -29.51
C LEU A 321 -22.10 -24.19 -28.96
N VAL A 322 -22.03 -23.02 -29.61
CA VAL A 322 -21.30 -21.87 -29.10
C VAL A 322 -21.93 -21.32 -27.82
N GLU A 323 -23.27 -21.21 -27.78
CA GLU A 323 -23.97 -20.78 -26.57
C GLU A 323 -23.72 -21.71 -25.37
N GLU A 324 -23.66 -23.03 -25.61
CA GLU A 324 -23.37 -24.01 -24.58
C GLU A 324 -21.94 -23.85 -24.05
N ILE A 325 -20.94 -23.69 -24.95
CA ILE A 325 -19.55 -23.42 -24.55
C ILE A 325 -19.42 -22.11 -23.76
N ASN A 326 -20.20 -21.10 -24.14
CA ASN A 326 -20.16 -19.80 -23.48
C ASN A 326 -20.86 -19.76 -22.10
N LYS A 327 -21.55 -20.84 -21.70
CA LYS A 327 -22.08 -20.99 -20.32
C LYS A 327 -21.00 -21.31 -19.29
N ASP A 328 -19.80 -21.68 -19.74
CA ASP A 328 -18.67 -21.88 -18.84
C ASP A 328 -18.40 -20.62 -18.02
N PRO A 329 -18.48 -20.66 -16.68
CA PRO A 329 -18.27 -19.49 -15.82
C PRO A 329 -16.89 -18.87 -15.94
N LEU A 330 -15.91 -19.60 -16.49
CA LEU A 330 -14.59 -19.09 -16.77
C LEU A 330 -14.53 -18.20 -18.03
N ARG A 331 -15.62 -18.16 -18.82
CA ARG A 331 -15.71 -17.34 -20.04
C ARG A 331 -16.47 -16.06 -19.80
N GLY A 332 -15.86 -14.93 -20.11
CA GLY A 332 -16.44 -13.60 -19.99
C GLY A 332 -16.20 -12.74 -21.24
N ASP A 333 -16.72 -11.52 -21.18
CA ASP A 333 -16.48 -10.50 -22.19
C ASP A 333 -15.24 -9.68 -21.78
N GLY A 334 -14.18 -9.71 -22.57
CA GLY A 334 -12.96 -8.95 -22.32
C GLY A 334 -11.81 -9.73 -21.68
N HIS A 335 -11.03 -9.05 -20.82
CA HIS A 335 -9.77 -9.61 -20.26
C HIS A 335 -9.83 -9.89 -18.76
N ALA A 336 -10.96 -9.64 -18.13
CA ALA A 336 -11.13 -9.81 -16.68
C ALA A 336 -11.29 -11.30 -16.27
N THR A 337 -11.77 -12.14 -17.18
CA THR A 337 -11.97 -13.58 -16.98
C THR A 337 -10.85 -14.42 -17.61
N PRO A 338 -10.61 -15.65 -17.14
CA PRO A 338 -9.60 -16.56 -17.70
C PRO A 338 -9.77 -16.83 -19.19
N LEU A 339 -10.99 -17.06 -19.66
CA LEU A 339 -11.32 -17.35 -21.05
C LEU A 339 -12.26 -16.27 -21.62
N THR A 340 -12.21 -16.08 -22.93
CA THR A 340 -13.10 -15.16 -23.65
C THR A 340 -14.24 -15.92 -24.31
N LYS A 341 -15.44 -15.35 -24.33
CA LYS A 341 -16.60 -15.90 -25.04
C LYS A 341 -16.34 -15.99 -26.54
N ILE A 342 -16.79 -17.08 -27.15
CA ILE A 342 -16.76 -17.27 -28.60
C ILE A 342 -17.89 -16.39 -29.20
N ARG A 343 -17.55 -15.59 -30.21
CA ARG A 343 -18.51 -14.74 -30.93
C ARG A 343 -18.69 -15.24 -32.35
N ILE A 344 -19.94 -15.31 -32.80
CA ILE A 344 -20.30 -15.57 -34.20
C ILE A 344 -20.45 -14.21 -34.87
N ASP A 345 -19.34 -13.64 -35.26
CA ASP A 345 -19.27 -12.37 -36.01
C ASP A 345 -19.00 -12.62 -37.52
N ASP A 346 -18.86 -11.55 -38.29
CA ASP A 346 -18.67 -11.60 -39.76
C ASP A 346 -17.47 -12.46 -40.14
N ILE A 347 -16.40 -12.50 -39.34
CA ILE A 347 -15.22 -13.33 -39.57
C ILE A 347 -15.54 -14.82 -39.37
N ALA A 348 -16.28 -15.15 -38.34
CA ALA A 348 -16.74 -16.51 -38.09
C ALA A 348 -17.71 -16.96 -39.19
N LEU A 349 -18.66 -16.12 -39.58
CA LEU A 349 -19.61 -16.39 -40.66
C LEU A 349 -18.89 -16.62 -42.02
N ALA A 350 -17.91 -15.78 -42.34
CA ALA A 350 -17.10 -15.95 -43.54
C ALA A 350 -16.25 -17.25 -43.52
N THR A 351 -15.74 -17.64 -42.33
CA THR A 351 -15.01 -18.88 -42.17
C THR A 351 -15.90 -20.10 -42.34
N LEU A 352 -17.11 -20.05 -41.81
CA LEU A 352 -18.12 -21.12 -42.03
C LEU A 352 -18.54 -21.22 -43.49
N SER A 353 -18.84 -20.09 -44.14
CA SER A 353 -19.25 -20.05 -45.57
C SER A 353 -18.18 -20.68 -46.48
N LYS A 354 -16.90 -20.42 -46.24
CA LYS A 354 -15.80 -21.07 -47.00
C LYS A 354 -15.79 -22.60 -46.88
N LYS A 355 -16.43 -23.14 -45.85
CA LYS A 355 -16.54 -24.58 -45.60
C LYS A 355 -17.94 -25.13 -46.00
N GLY A 356 -18.77 -24.30 -46.64
CA GLY A 356 -20.12 -24.69 -47.00
C GLY A 356 -21.09 -24.82 -45.83
N LEU A 357 -20.75 -24.18 -44.70
CA LEU A 357 -21.55 -24.20 -43.46
C LEU A 357 -22.17 -22.81 -43.20
N GLN A 358 -23.25 -22.79 -42.46
CA GLN A 358 -23.91 -21.60 -41.91
C GLN A 358 -24.00 -21.70 -40.39
N ALA A 359 -24.30 -20.64 -39.71
CA ALA A 359 -24.45 -20.62 -38.26
C ALA A 359 -25.54 -21.61 -37.77
N GLU A 360 -26.56 -21.83 -38.54
CA GLU A 360 -27.68 -22.74 -38.29
C GLU A 360 -27.39 -24.18 -38.71
N SER A 361 -26.25 -24.44 -39.33
CA SER A 361 -25.86 -25.80 -39.73
C SER A 361 -25.70 -26.70 -38.51
N ILE A 362 -26.11 -27.96 -38.62
CA ILE A 362 -25.96 -29.00 -37.61
C ILE A 362 -24.78 -29.88 -37.98
N PRO A 363 -23.61 -29.73 -37.34
CA PRO A 363 -22.46 -30.58 -37.64
C PRO A 363 -22.72 -32.04 -37.20
N ILE A 364 -22.23 -32.99 -37.95
CA ILE A 364 -22.32 -34.40 -37.56
C ILE A 364 -21.55 -34.67 -36.27
N MET A 365 -21.91 -35.77 -35.56
CA MET A 365 -21.27 -36.09 -34.30
C MET A 365 -19.76 -36.26 -34.48
N GLY A 366 -18.98 -35.56 -33.61
CA GLY A 366 -17.52 -35.57 -33.65
C GLY A 366 -16.90 -34.62 -34.68
N GLN A 367 -17.69 -33.97 -35.53
CA GLN A 367 -17.19 -33.04 -36.52
C GLN A 367 -16.65 -31.77 -35.85
N LYS A 368 -15.34 -31.55 -36.06
CA LYS A 368 -14.66 -30.33 -35.60
C LYS A 368 -14.93 -29.17 -36.56
N VAL A 369 -15.60 -28.13 -36.11
CA VAL A 369 -15.91 -26.93 -36.90
C VAL A 369 -15.13 -25.76 -36.31
N VAL A 370 -14.08 -25.34 -36.99
CA VAL A 370 -13.28 -24.16 -36.64
C VAL A 370 -14.02 -22.90 -37.11
N LEU A 371 -14.17 -21.94 -36.18
CA LEU A 371 -14.90 -20.68 -36.39
C LEU A 371 -13.98 -19.54 -36.83
N ARG A 372 -12.71 -19.61 -36.45
CA ARG A 372 -11.67 -18.66 -36.85
C ARG A 372 -10.37 -19.40 -37.10
N ASN A 373 -9.51 -18.86 -37.99
CA ASN A 373 -8.23 -19.49 -38.27
C ASN A 373 -7.10 -19.08 -37.28
N ASN A 374 -7.32 -18.06 -36.46
CA ASN A 374 -6.37 -17.63 -35.41
C ASN A 374 -6.66 -18.34 -34.10
N ALA A 375 -5.62 -18.73 -33.41
CA ALA A 375 -5.68 -19.44 -32.11
C ALA A 375 -5.59 -18.51 -30.90
N ASN A 376 -6.05 -17.26 -31.02
CA ASN A 376 -5.98 -16.30 -29.93
C ASN A 376 -7.05 -16.54 -28.87
N LEU A 377 -6.68 -16.57 -27.59
CA LEU A 377 -7.62 -16.66 -26.49
C LEU A 377 -8.62 -15.49 -26.45
N SER A 378 -8.17 -14.29 -26.84
CA SER A 378 -9.03 -13.10 -26.92
C SER A 378 -10.18 -13.22 -27.93
N THR A 379 -10.15 -14.18 -28.81
CA THR A 379 -11.20 -14.47 -29.79
C THR A 379 -12.00 -15.74 -29.49
N GLY A 380 -11.82 -16.30 -28.30
CA GLY A 380 -12.51 -17.50 -27.83
C GLY A 380 -11.75 -18.81 -28.07
N GLY A 381 -10.48 -18.75 -28.47
CA GLY A 381 -9.59 -19.92 -28.55
C GLY A 381 -9.35 -20.56 -27.20
N SER A 382 -8.79 -21.76 -27.21
CA SER A 382 -8.40 -22.53 -26.03
C SER A 382 -6.91 -22.75 -25.95
N ALA A 383 -6.42 -23.08 -24.77
CA ALA A 383 -5.03 -23.41 -24.51
C ALA A 383 -4.90 -24.75 -23.79
N THR A 384 -3.95 -25.53 -24.19
CA THR A 384 -3.56 -26.78 -23.51
C THR A 384 -2.15 -26.63 -22.99
N ASP A 385 -1.95 -26.84 -21.68
CA ASP A 385 -0.61 -26.84 -21.10
C ASP A 385 0.21 -28.04 -21.64
N VAL A 386 1.42 -27.74 -22.13
CA VAL A 386 2.38 -28.71 -22.65
C VAL A 386 3.80 -28.47 -22.10
N THR A 387 3.89 -27.82 -20.97
CA THR A 387 5.16 -27.36 -20.38
C THR A 387 6.12 -28.51 -20.11
N GLU A 388 5.61 -29.61 -19.56
CA GLU A 388 6.44 -30.79 -19.23
C GLU A 388 6.90 -31.57 -20.47
N ASP A 389 6.26 -31.35 -21.63
CA ASP A 389 6.54 -32.08 -22.87
C ASP A 389 7.60 -31.38 -23.74
N VAL A 390 8.03 -30.18 -23.40
CA VAL A 390 8.91 -29.35 -24.22
C VAL A 390 10.32 -29.95 -24.30
N HIS A 391 10.78 -30.22 -25.50
CA HIS A 391 12.14 -30.69 -25.74
C HIS A 391 13.19 -29.65 -25.27
N PRO A 392 14.32 -30.07 -24.68
CA PRO A 392 15.35 -29.13 -24.21
C PRO A 392 15.91 -28.18 -25.30
N ASP A 393 16.09 -28.68 -26.53
CA ASP A 393 16.58 -27.84 -27.64
C ASP A 393 15.56 -26.79 -28.07
N LEU A 394 14.26 -27.13 -27.98
CA LEU A 394 13.19 -26.20 -28.26
C LEU A 394 13.10 -25.13 -27.17
N ALA A 395 13.27 -25.50 -25.89
CA ALA A 395 13.40 -24.57 -24.78
C ALA A 395 14.63 -23.64 -24.97
N ALA A 396 15.77 -24.18 -25.33
CA ALA A 396 16.98 -23.41 -25.58
C ALA A 396 16.82 -22.43 -26.75
N SER A 397 16.12 -22.82 -27.82
CA SER A 397 15.79 -21.94 -28.95
C SER A 397 14.88 -20.78 -28.52
N ALA A 398 13.87 -21.03 -27.67
CA ALA A 398 12.99 -19.98 -27.12
C ALA A 398 13.75 -19.00 -26.21
N ILE A 399 14.61 -19.51 -25.34
CA ILE A 399 15.46 -18.68 -24.46
C ILE A 399 16.44 -17.85 -25.29
N THR A 400 17.04 -18.44 -26.35
CA THR A 400 17.94 -17.72 -27.28
C THR A 400 17.18 -16.61 -28.02
N ALA A 401 15.94 -16.87 -28.45
CA ALA A 401 15.10 -15.88 -29.11
C ALA A 401 14.80 -14.69 -28.16
N ALA A 402 14.43 -14.94 -26.91
CA ALA A 402 14.19 -13.88 -25.93
C ALA A 402 15.44 -13.04 -25.67
N LYS A 403 16.61 -13.67 -25.52
CA LYS A 403 17.90 -13.00 -25.29
C LYS A 403 18.37 -12.18 -26.50
N MET A 404 18.17 -12.67 -27.71
CA MET A 404 18.55 -11.95 -28.93
C MET A 404 17.75 -10.68 -29.13
N VAL A 405 16.48 -10.69 -28.76
CA VAL A 405 15.62 -9.50 -28.77
C VAL A 405 15.89 -8.60 -27.56
N GLY A 406 16.31 -9.18 -26.42
CA GLY A 406 16.62 -8.47 -25.19
C GLY A 406 15.42 -8.29 -24.25
N LEU A 407 14.41 -9.16 -24.34
CA LEU A 407 13.23 -9.14 -23.47
C LEU A 407 13.46 -9.97 -22.21
N ASP A 408 13.11 -9.41 -21.07
CA ASP A 408 13.15 -10.06 -19.76
C ASP A 408 11.94 -10.96 -19.51
N ILE A 409 10.77 -10.61 -20.04
CA ILE A 409 9.58 -11.45 -20.11
C ILE A 409 9.15 -11.54 -21.57
N CYS A 410 9.15 -12.73 -22.11
CA CYS A 410 9.01 -12.95 -23.54
C CYS A 410 8.03 -14.08 -23.86
N GLY A 411 7.07 -13.79 -24.71
CA GLY A 411 6.22 -14.80 -25.34
C GLY A 411 6.75 -15.18 -26.73
N VAL A 412 7.24 -16.40 -26.87
CA VAL A 412 7.77 -16.90 -28.14
C VAL A 412 6.69 -17.76 -28.82
N ASP A 413 6.24 -17.35 -29.99
CA ASP A 413 5.28 -18.08 -30.80
C ASP A 413 6.03 -19.02 -31.78
N ILE A 414 5.71 -20.29 -31.68
CA ILE A 414 6.34 -21.37 -32.44
C ILE A 414 5.26 -22.13 -33.18
N VAL A 415 5.57 -22.46 -34.47
CA VAL A 415 4.78 -23.41 -35.24
C VAL A 415 5.60 -24.66 -35.45
N CYS A 416 5.10 -25.81 -35.01
CA CYS A 416 5.73 -27.11 -35.19
C CYS A 416 4.69 -28.25 -35.04
N GLU A 417 5.07 -29.47 -35.47
CA GLU A 417 4.16 -30.64 -35.35
C GLU A 417 4.01 -31.03 -33.87
N ALA A 418 5.11 -31.00 -33.10
CA ALA A 418 5.15 -31.44 -31.73
C ALA A 418 6.25 -30.72 -30.93
N VAL A 419 5.95 -30.36 -29.66
CA VAL A 419 6.91 -29.68 -28.76
C VAL A 419 7.99 -30.59 -28.18
N TYR A 420 7.79 -31.91 -28.27
CA TYR A 420 8.72 -32.93 -27.74
C TYR A 420 9.81 -33.35 -28.74
N LYS A 421 9.94 -32.61 -29.89
CA LYS A 421 10.96 -32.81 -30.91
C LYS A 421 11.71 -31.52 -31.20
N PRO A 422 12.99 -31.58 -31.59
CA PRO A 422 13.70 -30.39 -32.07
C PRO A 422 13.01 -29.75 -33.30
N LEU A 423 13.09 -28.42 -33.42
CA LEU A 423 12.46 -27.69 -34.54
C LEU A 423 13.03 -28.11 -35.92
N GLU A 424 14.31 -28.39 -36.00
CA GLU A 424 15.01 -28.75 -37.23
C GLU A 424 14.51 -30.06 -37.81
N GLU A 425 14.17 -31.04 -36.97
CA GLU A 425 13.71 -32.36 -37.41
C GLU A 425 12.31 -32.35 -38.01
N GLN A 426 11.52 -31.33 -37.73
CA GLN A 426 10.12 -31.24 -38.11
C GLN A 426 9.79 -30.04 -39.01
N GLY A 427 10.79 -29.25 -39.40
CA GLY A 427 10.60 -28.06 -40.23
C GLY A 427 9.77 -26.97 -39.54
N GLY A 428 9.75 -26.98 -38.24
CA GLY A 428 9.14 -25.94 -37.39
C GLY A 428 10.02 -24.72 -37.20
N GLY A 429 9.48 -23.66 -36.60
CA GLY A 429 10.26 -22.45 -36.27
C GLY A 429 9.54 -21.42 -35.46
N VAL A 430 10.31 -20.44 -35.00
CA VAL A 430 9.81 -19.26 -34.29
C VAL A 430 9.22 -18.31 -35.33
N VAL A 431 7.93 -18.00 -35.19
CA VAL A 431 7.20 -17.12 -36.10
C VAL A 431 7.06 -15.70 -35.57
N GLU A 432 7.06 -15.53 -34.24
CA GLU A 432 6.92 -14.22 -33.61
C GLU A 432 7.51 -14.24 -32.19
N VAL A 433 8.05 -13.11 -31.79
CA VAL A 433 8.49 -12.83 -30.40
C VAL A 433 7.67 -11.67 -29.87
N ASN A 434 7.09 -11.81 -28.69
CA ASN A 434 6.17 -10.84 -28.15
C ASN A 434 6.66 -10.29 -26.80
N ALA A 435 6.76 -8.96 -26.71
CA ALA A 435 6.81 -8.23 -25.45
C ALA A 435 5.42 -8.24 -24.78
N ALA A 436 5.35 -7.95 -23.50
CA ALA A 436 4.12 -7.96 -22.69
C ALA A 436 3.20 -9.17 -22.96
N PRO A 437 3.70 -10.42 -22.92
CA PRO A 437 2.90 -11.56 -23.31
C PRO A 437 1.71 -11.75 -22.38
N GLY A 438 0.55 -12.11 -22.95
CA GLY A 438 -0.61 -12.50 -22.16
C GLY A 438 -0.35 -13.77 -21.37
N LEU A 439 -0.47 -13.72 -20.04
CA LEU A 439 -0.13 -14.84 -19.14
C LEU A 439 -1.31 -15.78 -18.88
N ARG A 440 -2.53 -15.40 -19.22
CA ARG A 440 -3.77 -16.15 -18.88
C ARG A 440 -3.73 -17.61 -19.34
N MET A 441 -3.22 -17.89 -20.53
CA MET A 441 -3.17 -19.25 -21.07
C MET A 441 -2.29 -20.21 -20.27
N HIS A 442 -1.32 -19.68 -19.53
CA HIS A 442 -0.44 -20.45 -18.68
C HIS A 442 -0.94 -20.55 -17.24
N LEU A 443 -1.65 -19.50 -16.77
CA LEU A 443 -2.26 -19.45 -15.43
C LEU A 443 -3.53 -20.31 -15.35
N ASN A 444 -4.36 -20.24 -16.40
CA ASN A 444 -5.66 -20.92 -16.47
C ASN A 444 -5.82 -21.59 -17.86
N PRO A 445 -5.04 -22.63 -18.16
CA PRO A 445 -5.22 -23.36 -19.41
C PRO A 445 -6.60 -24.03 -19.43
N SER A 446 -7.18 -24.21 -20.63
CA SER A 446 -8.41 -24.96 -20.80
C SER A 446 -8.23 -26.43 -20.46
N TYR A 447 -7.03 -26.96 -20.67
CA TYR A 447 -6.64 -28.34 -20.39
C TYR A 447 -5.20 -28.37 -19.87
N GLY A 448 -4.94 -29.22 -18.89
CA GLY A 448 -3.62 -29.40 -18.27
C GLY A 448 -3.46 -28.62 -16.97
N LYS A 449 -2.23 -28.31 -16.59
CA LYS A 449 -1.88 -27.72 -15.28
C LYS A 449 -1.69 -26.21 -15.37
N SER A 450 -2.11 -25.50 -14.36
CA SER A 450 -1.72 -24.08 -14.14
C SER A 450 -0.21 -24.00 -13.84
N GLN A 451 0.48 -23.06 -14.44
CA GLN A 451 1.91 -22.84 -14.23
C GLN A 451 2.17 -21.64 -13.32
N PRO A 452 3.19 -21.69 -12.44
CA PRO A 452 3.47 -20.65 -11.42
C PRO A 452 4.19 -19.43 -12.05
N VAL A 453 3.57 -18.82 -13.03
CA VAL A 453 4.16 -17.73 -13.85
C VAL A 453 4.42 -16.48 -12.99
N GLY A 454 3.49 -16.13 -12.09
CA GLY A 454 3.65 -15.00 -11.19
C GLY A 454 4.86 -15.14 -10.29
N ASP A 455 5.09 -16.35 -9.73
CA ASP A 455 6.25 -16.63 -8.89
C ASP A 455 7.56 -16.54 -9.68
N ALA A 456 7.59 -17.03 -10.92
CA ALA A 456 8.77 -16.92 -11.78
C ALA A 456 9.13 -15.45 -12.05
N ILE A 457 8.14 -14.59 -12.33
CA ILE A 457 8.35 -13.17 -12.58
C ILE A 457 8.85 -12.47 -11.30
N ILE A 458 8.20 -12.70 -10.17
CA ILE A 458 8.63 -12.12 -8.90
C ILE A 458 10.01 -12.62 -8.50
N SER A 459 10.35 -13.90 -8.79
CA SER A 459 11.69 -14.44 -8.51
C SER A 459 12.77 -13.85 -9.38
N MET A 460 12.46 -13.46 -10.62
CA MET A 460 13.36 -12.71 -11.49
C MET A 460 13.54 -11.28 -10.97
N MET A 461 12.46 -10.60 -10.60
CA MET A 461 12.51 -9.23 -10.09
C MET A 461 13.23 -9.14 -8.75
N TYR A 462 12.99 -10.08 -7.85
CA TYR A 462 13.54 -10.16 -6.50
C TYR A 462 14.10 -11.56 -6.25
N PRO A 463 15.36 -11.82 -6.64
CA PRO A 463 16.02 -13.09 -6.31
C PRO A 463 16.09 -13.30 -4.80
N THR A 464 15.87 -14.54 -4.35
CA THR A 464 15.99 -14.87 -2.92
C THR A 464 17.42 -14.60 -2.42
N PRO A 465 17.61 -13.90 -1.28
CA PRO A 465 16.64 -13.56 -0.23
C PRO A 465 16.00 -12.16 -0.35
N GLU A 466 16.06 -11.49 -1.47
CA GLU A 466 15.52 -10.14 -1.63
C GLU A 466 13.99 -10.13 -1.47
N ASN A 467 13.49 -9.14 -0.74
CA ASN A 467 12.07 -8.96 -0.47
C ASN A 467 11.56 -7.55 -0.81
N GLY A 468 12.38 -6.73 -1.47
CA GLY A 468 12.01 -5.37 -1.86
C GLY A 468 11.78 -4.39 -0.70
N ARG A 469 12.13 -4.76 0.55
CA ARG A 469 11.92 -3.91 1.72
C ARG A 469 13.14 -3.08 2.05
N ILE A 470 12.89 -1.88 2.54
CA ILE A 470 13.86 -1.03 3.23
C ILE A 470 13.50 -1.01 4.71
N PRO A 471 14.43 -0.72 5.63
CA PRO A 471 14.11 -0.53 7.03
C PRO A 471 13.06 0.55 7.24
N VAL A 472 12.01 0.23 8.00
CA VAL A 472 10.91 1.14 8.36
C VAL A 472 10.80 1.24 9.86
N VAL A 473 10.95 2.46 10.38
CA VAL A 473 10.72 2.80 11.79
C VAL A 473 9.45 3.65 11.90
N ALA A 474 8.51 3.22 12.72
CA ALA A 474 7.29 3.98 13.02
C ALA A 474 7.32 4.43 14.49
N VAL A 475 7.10 5.72 14.73
CA VAL A 475 7.11 6.31 16.08
C VAL A 475 5.74 6.91 16.38
N SER A 476 5.14 6.48 17.50
CA SER A 476 3.91 7.06 18.01
C SER A 476 4.04 7.34 19.52
N GLY A 477 3.05 7.99 20.06
CA GLY A 477 2.99 8.42 21.47
C GLY A 477 2.27 9.74 21.60
N THR A 478 2.06 10.21 22.84
CA THR A 478 1.48 11.51 23.09
C THR A 478 2.53 12.59 22.89
N ASN A 479 3.66 12.50 23.56
CA ASN A 479 4.77 13.44 23.49
C ASN A 479 6.07 12.77 23.02
N GLY A 480 7.03 13.57 22.51
CA GLY A 480 8.36 13.12 22.14
C GLY A 480 8.51 12.54 20.73
N LYS A 481 7.42 12.32 19.98
CA LYS A 481 7.42 11.71 18.63
C LYS A 481 8.40 12.40 17.67
N THR A 482 8.23 13.68 17.43
CA THR A 482 9.01 14.46 16.45
C THR A 482 10.50 14.43 16.78
N THR A 483 10.87 14.63 18.04
CA THR A 483 12.29 14.58 18.47
C THR A 483 12.87 13.19 18.24
N THR A 484 12.13 12.14 18.64
CA THR A 484 12.56 10.74 18.46
C THR A 484 12.73 10.39 16.99
N VAL A 485 11.77 10.77 16.12
CA VAL A 485 11.85 10.56 14.66
C VAL A 485 13.08 11.23 14.06
N ARG A 486 13.30 12.51 14.41
CA ARG A 486 14.43 13.26 13.89
C ARG A 486 15.77 12.72 14.36
N LEU A 487 15.87 12.31 15.62
CA LEU A 487 17.09 11.71 16.19
C LEU A 487 17.38 10.35 15.54
N ILE A 488 16.38 9.48 15.38
CA ILE A 488 16.52 8.20 14.66
C ILE A 488 16.98 8.44 13.23
N ALA A 489 16.32 9.36 12.52
CA ALA A 489 16.68 9.69 11.15
C ALA A 489 18.13 10.21 11.04
N HIS A 490 18.57 11.01 12.00
CA HIS A 490 19.93 11.51 12.04
C HIS A 490 20.96 10.39 12.29
N VAL A 491 20.68 9.48 13.21
CA VAL A 491 21.55 8.31 13.46
C VAL A 491 21.63 7.42 12.21
N LEU A 492 20.53 7.18 11.52
CA LEU A 492 20.53 6.38 10.28
C LEU A 492 21.32 7.06 9.15
N ARG A 493 21.25 8.40 9.02
CA ARG A 493 22.10 9.15 8.06
C ARG A 493 23.58 9.04 8.41
N THR A 494 23.94 9.09 9.70
CA THR A 494 25.31 8.89 10.16
C THR A 494 25.82 7.50 9.80
N HIS A 495 24.93 6.50 9.74
CA HIS A 495 25.23 5.15 9.24
C HIS A 495 25.36 5.08 7.71
N GLY A 496 25.00 6.12 6.97
CA GLY A 496 25.11 6.19 5.52
C GLY A 496 23.81 5.88 4.77
N HIS A 497 22.68 5.74 5.47
CA HIS A 497 21.37 5.60 4.80
C HIS A 497 20.87 6.94 4.25
N ARG A 498 20.24 6.87 3.08
CA ARG A 498 19.43 7.97 2.53
C ARG A 498 18.03 7.89 3.11
N VAL A 499 17.81 8.70 4.14
CA VAL A 499 16.64 8.59 4.99
C VAL A 499 15.47 9.43 4.47
N GLY A 500 14.31 8.78 4.29
CA GLY A 500 13.03 9.46 4.17
C GLY A 500 12.34 9.57 5.53
N MET A 501 11.87 10.77 5.88
CA MET A 501 11.27 11.04 7.18
C MET A 501 9.98 11.81 7.04
N THR A 502 8.98 11.49 7.89
CA THR A 502 7.76 12.29 8.05
C THR A 502 7.64 12.81 9.48
N SER A 503 7.15 14.02 9.62
CA SER A 503 6.90 14.66 10.92
C SER A 503 5.72 15.62 10.84
N THR A 504 5.33 16.22 11.97
CA THR A 504 4.29 17.25 12.06
C THR A 504 4.61 18.53 11.29
N ASP A 505 5.85 18.76 10.89
CA ASP A 505 6.32 19.94 10.20
C ASP A 505 6.74 19.70 8.73
N GLY A 506 6.67 18.45 8.26
CA GLY A 506 6.93 18.17 6.85
C GLY A 506 7.35 16.74 6.52
N VAL A 507 7.59 16.53 5.22
CA VAL A 507 8.26 15.35 4.65
C VAL A 507 9.68 15.73 4.25
N TYR A 508 10.63 14.91 4.64
CA TYR A 508 12.05 15.13 4.36
C TYR A 508 12.64 13.92 3.65
N ILE A 509 13.39 14.18 2.59
CA ILE A 509 14.29 13.20 1.97
C ILE A 509 15.70 13.68 2.23
N GLU A 510 16.49 12.91 2.99
CA GLU A 510 17.75 13.37 3.53
C GLU A 510 17.56 14.62 4.41
N ASN A 511 18.13 15.73 3.99
CA ASN A 511 18.00 17.02 4.67
C ASN A 511 17.08 18.00 3.92
N GLU A 512 16.52 17.59 2.80
CA GLU A 512 15.65 18.42 1.98
C GLU A 512 14.19 18.23 2.38
N ARG A 513 13.49 19.30 2.71
CA ARG A 513 12.06 19.30 2.97
C ARG A 513 11.29 19.37 1.65
N ILE A 514 10.60 18.30 1.29
CA ILE A 514 9.85 18.18 0.03
C ILE A 514 8.35 18.46 0.16
N ASP A 515 7.84 18.49 1.39
CA ASP A 515 6.43 18.83 1.68
C ASP A 515 6.34 19.49 3.07
N THR A 516 5.30 20.31 3.29
CA THR A 516 5.12 21.12 4.50
C THR A 516 3.78 20.83 5.18
N GLY A 517 3.68 21.21 6.47
CA GLY A 517 2.49 21.00 7.29
C GLY A 517 2.50 19.66 8.02
N ASP A 518 1.36 19.32 8.62
CA ASP A 518 1.24 18.04 9.36
C ASP A 518 1.32 16.84 8.40
N CYS A 519 2.50 16.30 8.29
CA CYS A 519 2.85 15.15 7.46
C CYS A 519 2.95 13.82 8.27
N SER A 520 2.40 13.77 9.48
CA SER A 520 2.39 12.58 10.33
C SER A 520 1.35 11.51 9.92
N GLY A 521 0.74 11.69 8.77
CA GLY A 521 -0.31 10.82 8.24
C GLY A 521 0.16 9.79 7.23
N PRO A 522 -0.72 8.82 6.86
CA PRO A 522 -0.39 7.69 5.99
C PRO A 522 -0.04 8.10 4.55
N LYS A 523 -0.60 9.19 4.04
CA LYS A 523 -0.28 9.71 2.70
C LYS A 523 1.20 10.07 2.60
N SER A 524 1.74 10.78 3.59
CA SER A 524 3.14 11.20 3.63
C SER A 524 4.08 10.01 3.75
N ALA A 525 3.73 9.01 4.58
CA ALA A 525 4.50 7.77 4.67
C ALA A 525 4.54 7.03 3.32
N ARG A 526 3.41 6.93 2.63
CA ARG A 526 3.36 6.33 1.28
C ARG A 526 4.22 7.08 0.27
N ASN A 527 4.25 8.43 0.32
CA ASN A 527 5.08 9.24 -0.57
C ASN A 527 6.57 8.98 -0.36
N VAL A 528 7.01 8.88 0.89
CA VAL A 528 8.39 8.51 1.24
C VAL A 528 8.74 7.11 0.71
N LEU A 529 7.86 6.12 0.90
CA LEU A 529 8.10 4.74 0.44
C LEU A 529 8.12 4.60 -1.09
N MET A 530 7.54 5.56 -1.81
CA MET A 530 7.62 5.61 -3.27
C MET A 530 8.87 6.33 -3.79
N HIS A 531 9.61 7.02 -2.94
CA HIS A 531 10.75 7.81 -3.40
C HIS A 531 11.96 6.93 -3.68
N PRO A 532 12.50 6.88 -4.92
CA PRO A 532 13.48 5.89 -5.33
C PRO A 532 14.85 6.03 -4.67
N GLN A 533 15.16 7.17 -4.07
CA GLN A 533 16.43 7.37 -3.37
C GLN A 533 16.40 6.91 -1.91
N VAL A 534 15.23 6.69 -1.33
CA VAL A 534 15.10 6.34 0.09
C VAL A 534 15.49 4.88 0.31
N ASP A 535 16.43 4.64 1.19
CA ASP A 535 16.86 3.29 1.59
C ASP A 535 16.63 2.98 3.08
N ALA A 536 16.12 3.95 3.85
CA ALA A 536 15.54 3.76 5.18
C ALA A 536 14.44 4.81 5.43
N ALA A 537 13.39 4.45 6.14
CA ALA A 537 12.25 5.33 6.39
C ALA A 537 11.94 5.46 7.89
N VAL A 538 11.67 6.69 8.34
CA VAL A 538 11.31 6.97 9.73
C VAL A 538 10.03 7.81 9.74
N PHE A 539 8.95 7.25 10.31
CA PHE A 539 7.62 7.85 10.27
C PHE A 539 7.13 8.32 11.63
N GLU A 540 6.86 9.61 11.77
CA GLU A 540 5.96 10.05 12.81
C GLU A 540 4.55 9.57 12.46
N THR A 541 3.92 8.83 13.39
CA THR A 541 2.61 8.22 13.16
C THR A 541 1.62 8.74 14.20
N ALA A 542 0.84 9.73 13.78
CA ALA A 542 -0.15 10.37 14.64
C ALA A 542 -1.47 9.61 14.64
N ARG A 543 -2.18 9.70 15.77
CA ARG A 543 -3.52 9.14 15.99
C ARG A 543 -4.50 9.46 14.84
N GLY A 544 -4.56 10.73 14.43
CA GLY A 544 -5.51 11.18 13.41
C GLY A 544 -5.34 10.47 12.07
N GLY A 545 -4.10 10.19 11.66
CA GLY A 545 -3.80 9.43 10.45
C GLY A 545 -4.29 8.00 10.52
N ILE A 546 -4.00 7.31 11.64
CA ILE A 546 -4.44 5.92 11.88
C ILE A 546 -5.96 5.79 11.82
N LEU A 547 -6.69 6.73 12.44
CA LEU A 547 -8.16 6.72 12.47
C LEU A 547 -8.78 7.07 11.11
N ARG A 548 -8.11 7.88 10.28
CA ARG A 548 -8.67 8.29 8.98
C ARG A 548 -8.49 7.26 7.87
N GLU A 549 -7.31 6.62 7.80
CA GLU A 549 -6.95 5.76 6.67
C GLU A 549 -6.17 4.49 7.07
N GLY A 550 -5.83 4.32 8.35
CA GLY A 550 -4.88 3.29 8.79
C GLY A 550 -3.42 3.71 8.58
N LEU A 551 -2.50 2.74 8.62
CA LEU A 551 -1.08 2.99 8.38
C LEU A 551 -0.77 3.16 6.88
N GLY A 552 0.25 3.93 6.56
CA GLY A 552 0.75 4.10 5.19
C GLY A 552 1.69 2.99 4.71
N PHE A 553 1.88 1.96 5.52
CA PHE A 553 2.75 0.80 5.29
C PHE A 553 2.10 -0.46 5.88
N ASP A 554 2.47 -1.62 5.38
CA ASP A 554 1.93 -2.92 5.78
C ASP A 554 2.58 -3.47 7.08
N ALA A 555 3.89 -3.25 7.24
CA ALA A 555 4.66 -3.62 8.41
C ALA A 555 5.84 -2.66 8.62
N CYS A 556 6.33 -2.57 9.86
CA CYS A 556 7.56 -1.86 10.21
C CYS A 556 8.57 -2.81 10.87
N ASP A 557 9.86 -2.52 10.71
CA ASP A 557 10.92 -3.26 11.39
C ASP A 557 11.02 -2.84 12.85
N VAL A 558 10.73 -1.56 13.13
CA VAL A 558 10.73 -1.03 14.49
C VAL A 558 9.49 -0.18 14.74
N GLY A 559 8.74 -0.53 15.77
CA GLY A 559 7.64 0.27 16.29
C GLY A 559 8.02 0.90 17.63
N VAL A 560 8.05 2.23 17.73
CA VAL A 560 8.42 2.95 18.94
C VAL A 560 7.21 3.61 19.57
N ILE A 561 6.94 3.36 20.84
CA ILE A 561 5.94 4.09 21.63
C ILE A 561 6.62 4.83 22.77
N THR A 562 6.55 6.16 22.71
CA THR A 562 7.19 7.03 23.72
C THR A 562 6.41 7.07 25.02
N ASN A 563 5.12 7.40 24.96
CA ASN A 563 4.22 7.48 26.12
C ASN A 563 2.75 7.62 25.67
N ILE A 564 1.81 7.37 26.58
CA ILE A 564 0.37 7.58 26.38
C ILE A 564 -0.12 8.48 27.51
N GLY A 565 -0.54 9.69 27.19
CA GLY A 565 -1.03 10.67 28.15
C GLY A 565 -2.44 11.15 27.85
N GLU A 566 -3.09 11.78 28.83
CA GLU A 566 -4.46 12.30 28.72
C GLU A 566 -4.57 13.47 27.73
N GLY A 567 -3.48 14.19 27.48
CA GLY A 567 -3.47 15.42 26.69
C GLY A 567 -3.54 15.24 25.18
N ASP A 568 -3.90 14.07 24.61
CA ASP A 568 -3.89 13.82 23.18
C ASP A 568 -5.30 13.72 22.57
N HIS A 569 -6.02 14.85 22.53
CA HIS A 569 -7.32 15.01 21.86
C HIS A 569 -8.38 13.96 22.28
N LEU A 570 -8.48 13.62 23.56
CA LEU A 570 -9.59 12.82 24.09
C LEU A 570 -10.92 13.54 23.82
N GLY A 571 -12.01 12.79 23.62
CA GLY A 571 -13.33 13.31 23.24
C GLY A 571 -13.52 13.49 21.72
N MET A 572 -12.48 13.27 20.90
CA MET A 572 -12.60 13.38 19.45
C MET A 572 -12.60 11.99 18.76
N SER A 573 -13.45 11.87 17.73
CA SER A 573 -13.56 10.64 16.90
C SER A 573 -13.92 9.40 17.72
N TYR A 574 -14.73 9.53 18.75
CA TYR A 574 -15.18 8.46 19.67
C TYR A 574 -14.05 7.79 20.45
N ILE A 575 -12.96 8.49 20.70
CA ILE A 575 -11.86 8.08 21.58
C ILE A 575 -11.95 8.92 22.85
N GLU A 576 -12.54 8.35 23.89
CA GLU A 576 -12.88 9.08 25.12
C GLU A 576 -11.88 8.79 26.26
N THR A 577 -11.22 7.62 26.20
CA THR A 577 -10.35 7.14 27.27
C THR A 577 -8.91 6.99 26.83
N VAL A 578 -8.00 6.98 27.81
CA VAL A 578 -6.56 6.74 27.59
C VAL A 578 -6.33 5.31 27.08
N GLU A 579 -7.16 4.35 27.50
CA GLU A 579 -7.15 2.97 27.03
C GLU A 579 -7.47 2.88 25.54
N GLU A 580 -8.52 3.55 25.09
CA GLU A 580 -8.87 3.61 23.65
C GLU A 580 -7.78 4.31 22.83
N LEU A 581 -7.19 5.38 23.37
CA LEU A 581 -6.06 6.04 22.75
C LEU A 581 -4.86 5.10 22.62
N ALA A 582 -4.58 4.29 23.64
CA ALA A 582 -3.53 3.28 23.61
C ALA A 582 -3.79 2.22 22.52
N GLU A 583 -5.05 1.78 22.35
CA GLU A 583 -5.42 0.86 21.27
C GLU A 583 -5.13 1.44 19.89
N VAL A 584 -5.46 2.72 19.65
CA VAL A 584 -5.16 3.39 18.37
C VAL A 584 -3.66 3.45 18.12
N LYS A 585 -2.87 3.95 19.08
CA LYS A 585 -1.42 4.08 18.92
C LYS A 585 -0.73 2.72 18.86
N GLY A 586 -1.30 1.69 19.51
CA GLY A 586 -0.86 0.30 19.51
C GLY A 586 -0.91 -0.35 18.12
N VAL A 587 -1.58 0.25 17.13
CA VAL A 587 -1.62 -0.25 15.76
C VAL A 587 -0.21 -0.45 15.18
N ILE A 588 0.73 0.46 15.44
CA ILE A 588 2.11 0.29 14.96
C ILE A 588 2.80 -0.92 15.62
N VAL A 589 2.53 -1.18 16.91
CA VAL A 589 3.09 -2.33 17.65
C VAL A 589 2.55 -3.65 17.10
N ARG A 590 1.25 -3.71 16.80
CA ARG A 590 0.60 -4.89 16.17
C ARG A 590 1.16 -5.18 14.77
N ASN A 591 1.72 -4.17 14.10
CA ASN A 591 2.25 -4.27 12.74
C ASN A 591 3.79 -4.28 12.67
N VAL A 592 4.45 -4.49 13.79
CA VAL A 592 5.87 -4.85 13.81
C VAL A 592 6.04 -6.20 13.12
N ALA A 593 7.04 -6.29 12.23
CA ALA A 593 7.38 -7.53 11.54
C ALA A 593 7.80 -8.61 12.55
N PRO A 594 7.60 -9.90 12.27
CA PRO A 594 8.00 -10.98 13.18
C PRO A 594 9.50 -10.98 13.54
N SER A 595 10.35 -10.53 12.63
CA SER A 595 11.80 -10.34 12.84
C SER A 595 12.15 -8.99 13.45
N GLY A 596 11.19 -8.08 13.60
CA GLY A 596 11.37 -6.72 14.08
C GLY A 596 11.26 -6.57 15.60
N HIS A 597 11.25 -5.32 16.06
CA HIS A 597 11.23 -4.99 17.48
C HIS A 597 10.21 -3.90 17.78
N ALA A 598 9.50 -4.01 18.91
CA ALA A 598 8.81 -2.88 19.52
C ALA A 598 9.67 -2.28 20.64
N VAL A 599 9.93 -0.98 20.56
CA VAL A 599 10.67 -0.19 21.56
C VAL A 599 9.66 0.56 22.42
N LEU A 600 9.51 0.15 23.68
CA LEU A 600 8.40 0.50 24.54
C LEU A 600 8.87 1.14 25.86
N ASN A 601 8.23 2.24 26.27
CA ASN A 601 8.48 2.87 27.56
C ASN A 601 7.94 1.99 28.70
N ALA A 602 8.83 1.46 29.52
CA ALA A 602 8.47 0.61 30.66
C ALA A 602 7.78 1.37 31.80
N ALA A 603 7.98 2.67 31.88
CA ALA A 603 7.37 3.50 32.94
C ALA A 603 5.89 3.80 32.69
N ASP A 604 5.39 3.54 31.50
CA ASP A 604 4.00 3.77 31.11
C ASP A 604 3.21 2.46 31.08
N PRO A 605 2.23 2.25 31.99
CA PRO A 605 1.46 1.01 32.05
C PRO A 605 0.65 0.71 30.78
N MET A 606 0.17 1.75 30.06
CA MET A 606 -0.58 1.58 28.81
C MET A 606 0.34 1.09 27.71
N VAL A 607 1.56 1.62 27.63
CA VAL A 607 2.58 1.17 26.68
C VAL A 607 3.01 -0.27 26.98
N VAL A 608 3.19 -0.62 28.23
CA VAL A 608 3.56 -2.00 28.64
C VAL A 608 2.49 -3.02 28.21
N LYS A 609 1.21 -2.67 28.31
CA LYS A 609 0.11 -3.56 27.88
C LYS A 609 0.19 -3.89 26.38
N MET A 610 0.68 -2.98 25.55
CA MET A 610 0.79 -3.17 24.07
C MET A 610 1.76 -4.29 23.70
N ALA A 611 2.73 -4.60 24.55
CA ALA A 611 3.72 -5.66 24.28
C ALA A 611 3.09 -7.02 23.95
N LYS A 612 1.90 -7.31 24.51
CA LYS A 612 1.16 -8.56 24.26
C LYS A 612 0.69 -8.72 22.81
N THR A 613 0.56 -7.61 22.08
CA THR A 613 0.06 -7.59 20.71
C THR A 613 1.19 -7.56 19.67
N CYS A 614 2.45 -7.39 20.12
CA CYS A 614 3.61 -7.36 19.23
C CYS A 614 3.94 -8.76 18.72
N ARG A 615 4.17 -8.87 17.42
CA ARG A 615 4.60 -10.12 16.77
C ARG A 615 6.11 -10.30 16.79
N GLY A 616 6.86 -9.20 16.92
CA GLY A 616 8.31 -9.16 17.02
C GLY A 616 8.80 -9.24 18.46
N GLN A 617 10.05 -8.86 18.66
CA GLN A 617 10.67 -8.79 19.97
C GLN A 617 10.39 -7.46 20.66
N ILE A 618 10.56 -7.41 21.99
CA ILE A 618 10.38 -6.20 22.78
C ILE A 618 11.73 -5.70 23.28
N ILE A 619 11.95 -4.40 23.16
CA ILE A 619 13.00 -3.66 23.86
C ILE A 619 12.31 -2.67 24.79
N TYR A 620 12.43 -2.84 26.08
CA TYR A 620 11.92 -1.85 27.04
C TYR A 620 12.99 -0.81 27.37
N PHE A 621 12.55 0.44 27.55
CA PHE A 621 13.39 1.52 28.06
C PHE A 621 12.73 2.23 29.25
N ALA A 622 13.56 2.77 30.15
CA ALA A 622 13.13 3.60 31.27
C ALA A 622 14.27 4.47 31.83
N LEU A 623 13.92 5.56 32.49
CA LEU A 623 14.90 6.37 33.26
C LEU A 623 15.42 5.65 34.52
N ASN A 624 14.64 4.74 35.07
CA ASN A 624 14.98 4.04 36.31
C ASN A 624 15.43 2.60 36.02
N SER A 625 16.70 2.29 36.34
CA SER A 625 17.28 0.95 36.19
C SER A 625 16.57 -0.13 37.02
N HIS A 626 15.94 0.26 38.12
CA HIS A 626 15.22 -0.63 39.04
C HIS A 626 13.71 -0.71 38.76
N HIS A 627 13.26 -0.15 37.65
CA HIS A 627 11.84 -0.27 37.29
C HIS A 627 11.44 -1.74 37.18
N PRO A 628 10.31 -2.18 37.78
CA PRO A 628 9.94 -3.60 37.83
C PRO A 628 9.86 -4.28 36.46
N VAL A 629 9.34 -3.59 35.43
CA VAL A 629 9.27 -4.10 34.05
C VAL A 629 10.67 -4.30 33.48
N ILE A 630 11.58 -3.36 33.65
CA ILE A 630 12.99 -3.49 33.23
C ILE A 630 13.63 -4.68 33.90
N SER A 631 13.52 -4.79 35.25
CA SER A 631 14.10 -5.86 36.04
C SER A 631 13.56 -7.24 35.62
N THR A 632 12.24 -7.36 35.41
CA THR A 632 11.61 -8.60 34.97
C THR A 632 12.05 -9.00 33.58
N HIS A 633 12.11 -8.04 32.65
CA HIS A 633 12.49 -8.30 31.24
C HIS A 633 13.98 -8.72 31.14
N ARG A 634 14.83 -8.10 31.95
CA ARG A 634 16.24 -8.49 32.11
C ARG A 634 16.39 -9.91 32.67
N ALA A 635 15.61 -10.26 33.70
CA ALA A 635 15.63 -11.61 34.28
C ALA A 635 15.24 -12.69 33.26
N GLN A 636 14.44 -12.32 32.23
CA GLN A 636 14.09 -13.17 31.10
C GLN A 636 15.16 -13.23 29.99
N GLY A 637 16.33 -12.61 30.18
CA GLY A 637 17.40 -12.60 29.18
C GLY A 637 17.15 -11.69 27.97
N LYS A 638 16.26 -10.72 28.09
CA LYS A 638 15.82 -9.87 26.96
C LYS A 638 16.54 -8.51 26.95
N LYS A 639 16.38 -7.78 25.83
CA LYS A 639 16.97 -6.45 25.59
C LYS A 639 16.29 -5.36 26.39
N VAL A 640 17.05 -4.52 27.08
CA VAL A 640 16.56 -3.33 27.78
C VAL A 640 17.51 -2.16 27.64
N LEU A 641 16.98 -0.95 27.80
CA LEU A 641 17.72 0.30 27.87
C LEU A 641 17.28 1.05 29.13
N PHE A 642 18.23 1.60 29.87
CA PHE A 642 17.92 2.40 31.05
C PHE A 642 19.01 3.41 31.35
N ARG A 643 18.65 4.44 32.10
CA ARG A 643 19.62 5.37 32.67
C ARG A 643 20.16 4.80 33.98
N GLU A 644 21.48 4.83 34.14
CA GLU A 644 22.16 4.55 35.40
C GLU A 644 23.15 5.69 35.67
N LYS A 645 22.85 6.53 36.65
CA LYS A 645 23.60 7.78 36.89
C LYS A 645 23.65 8.66 35.63
N ASP A 646 24.86 8.90 35.13
CA ASP A 646 25.11 9.78 33.97
C ASP A 646 25.39 9.00 32.68
N GLU A 647 24.90 7.76 32.60
CA GLU A 647 25.05 6.90 31.44
C GLU A 647 23.72 6.29 30.99
N ILE A 648 23.59 6.09 29.67
CA ILE A 648 22.62 5.18 29.10
C ILE A 648 23.23 3.79 29.01
N ILE A 649 22.53 2.79 29.53
CA ILE A 649 22.99 1.39 29.57
C ILE A 649 22.10 0.58 28.61
N ALA A 650 22.73 -0.11 27.66
CA ALA A 650 22.12 -1.17 26.87
C ALA A 650 22.51 -2.53 27.45
N ALA A 651 21.52 -3.37 27.77
CA ALA A 651 21.75 -4.67 28.36
C ALA A 651 20.88 -5.77 27.74
N ILE A 652 21.42 -7.00 27.73
CA ILE A 652 20.68 -8.23 27.43
C ILE A 652 20.77 -9.13 28.65
N GLY A 653 19.68 -9.33 29.33
CA GLY A 653 19.68 -10.03 30.60
C GLY A 653 20.63 -9.36 31.61
N SER A 654 21.52 -10.12 32.23
CA SER A 654 22.52 -9.60 33.17
C SER A 654 23.69 -8.90 32.46
N LYS A 655 23.92 -9.17 31.18
CA LYS A 655 25.09 -8.68 30.44
C LYS A 655 24.86 -7.25 29.96
N ILE A 656 25.72 -6.32 30.35
CA ILE A 656 25.79 -4.99 29.75
C ILE A 656 26.44 -5.13 28.36
N ILE A 657 25.77 -4.63 27.34
CA ILE A 657 26.24 -4.66 25.95
C ILE A 657 27.00 -3.40 25.62
N HIS A 658 26.48 -2.24 26.06
CA HIS A 658 27.07 -0.94 25.76
C HIS A 658 26.72 0.10 26.82
N ARG A 659 27.58 1.15 26.95
CA ARG A 659 27.42 2.31 27.84
C ARG A 659 27.62 3.58 27.04
N ILE A 660 26.73 4.54 27.14
CA ILE A 660 26.81 5.83 26.47
C ILE A 660 26.76 6.93 27.51
N PRO A 661 27.81 7.72 27.71
CA PRO A 661 27.80 8.84 28.63
C PRO A 661 26.84 9.94 28.20
N LEU A 662 25.95 10.38 29.06
CA LEU A 662 25.01 11.49 28.81
C LEU A 662 25.74 12.82 28.55
N ALA A 663 26.95 12.98 29.08
CA ALA A 663 27.81 14.13 28.80
C ALA A 663 28.11 14.33 27.31
N ASN A 664 28.05 13.26 26.50
CA ASN A 664 28.32 13.26 25.08
C ASN A 664 27.04 13.50 24.23
N ILE A 665 25.89 13.73 24.87
CA ILE A 665 24.59 13.86 24.16
C ILE A 665 24.02 15.27 24.35
N PRO A 666 24.28 16.20 23.43
CA PRO A 666 23.87 17.59 23.57
C PRO A 666 22.36 17.78 23.76
N LEU A 667 21.53 16.96 23.07
CA LEU A 667 20.07 16.98 23.18
C LEU A 667 19.58 16.90 24.63
N THR A 668 20.28 16.17 25.51
CA THR A 668 19.86 15.92 26.88
C THR A 668 20.35 17.00 27.86
N ASP A 669 21.13 17.97 27.39
CA ASP A 669 21.88 18.92 28.23
C ASP A 669 22.65 18.18 29.35
N HIS A 670 23.51 17.26 28.95
CA HIS A 670 24.30 16.41 29.84
C HIS A 670 23.45 15.56 30.81
N GLY A 671 22.22 15.20 30.40
CA GLY A 671 21.29 14.39 31.19
C GLY A 671 20.40 15.17 32.14
N GLN A 672 20.41 16.50 32.09
CA GLN A 672 19.55 17.35 32.93
C GLN A 672 18.10 17.35 32.47
N ILE A 673 17.85 17.23 31.13
CA ILE A 673 16.52 17.25 30.56
C ILE A 673 15.95 15.82 30.48
N GLY A 674 15.21 15.40 31.50
CA GLY A 674 14.75 14.01 31.69
C GLY A 674 13.96 13.45 30.51
N PHE A 675 13.01 14.19 29.95
CA PHE A 675 12.21 13.73 28.80
C PHE A 675 13.05 13.60 27.51
N GLN A 676 14.14 14.38 27.35
CA GLN A 676 15.07 14.21 26.25
C GLN A 676 15.95 12.96 26.43
N VAL A 677 16.25 12.59 27.67
CA VAL A 677 16.89 11.30 27.95
C VAL A 677 15.95 10.16 27.56
N GLU A 678 14.64 10.24 27.83
CA GLU A 678 13.66 9.24 27.38
C GLU A 678 13.58 9.16 25.86
N ASN A 679 13.51 10.30 25.15
CA ASN A 679 13.54 10.36 23.70
C ASN A 679 14.82 9.73 23.12
N THR A 680 15.95 9.97 23.80
CA THR A 680 17.23 9.37 23.41
C THR A 680 17.23 7.86 23.64
N LEU A 681 16.75 7.37 24.78
CA LEU A 681 16.61 5.93 25.06
C LEU A 681 15.75 5.24 23.99
N ALA A 682 14.61 5.84 23.62
CA ALA A 682 13.73 5.34 22.56
C ALA A 682 14.46 5.27 21.20
N SER A 683 15.25 6.30 20.87
CA SER A 683 16.00 6.39 19.61
C SER A 683 17.15 5.39 19.56
N VAL A 684 17.90 5.23 20.66
CA VAL A 684 18.95 4.21 20.81
C VAL A 684 18.34 2.81 20.66
N GLY A 685 17.15 2.58 21.25
CA GLY A 685 16.41 1.33 21.11
C GLY A 685 16.09 1.00 19.67
N ALA A 686 15.65 1.99 18.91
CA ALA A 686 15.33 1.82 17.49
C ALA A 686 16.60 1.54 16.66
N ALA A 687 17.67 2.28 16.87
CA ALA A 687 18.93 2.06 16.19
C ALA A 687 19.53 0.67 16.51
N TRP A 688 19.47 0.26 17.78
CA TRP A 688 19.90 -1.07 18.21
C TRP A 688 19.04 -2.20 17.61
N ALA A 689 17.75 -1.98 17.52
CA ALA A 689 16.83 -2.91 16.85
C ALA A 689 17.19 -3.14 15.38
N LEU A 690 17.66 -2.10 14.69
CA LEU A 690 18.13 -2.15 13.30
C LEU A 690 19.59 -2.63 13.16
N ASN A 691 20.23 -3.06 14.28
CA ASN A 691 21.63 -3.52 14.32
C ASN A 691 22.65 -2.47 13.85
N ILE A 692 22.38 -1.19 14.09
CA ILE A 692 23.34 -0.11 13.83
C ILE A 692 24.54 -0.27 14.79
N ASP A 693 25.73 -0.06 14.27
CA ASP A 693 26.95 -0.13 15.07
C ASP A 693 26.96 0.92 16.19
N TRP A 694 27.38 0.53 17.40
CA TRP A 694 27.36 1.39 18.59
C TRP A 694 28.17 2.67 18.42
N LYS A 695 29.30 2.61 17.71
CA LYS A 695 30.14 3.79 17.44
C LYS A 695 29.36 4.81 16.57
N LEU A 696 28.60 4.33 15.61
CA LEU A 696 27.77 5.19 14.74
C LEU A 696 26.56 5.75 15.50
N ILE A 697 25.96 4.96 16.40
CA ILE A 697 24.92 5.46 17.32
C ILE A 697 25.48 6.62 18.15
N GLU A 698 26.64 6.43 18.82
CA GLU A 698 27.28 7.48 19.62
C GLU A 698 27.63 8.73 18.78
N GLN A 699 28.17 8.55 17.59
CA GLN A 699 28.46 9.65 16.67
C GLN A 699 27.19 10.44 16.30
N GLY A 700 26.10 9.73 15.98
CA GLY A 700 24.81 10.35 15.68
C GLY A 700 24.26 11.11 16.87
N LEU A 701 24.31 10.54 18.09
CA LEU A 701 23.85 11.21 19.30
C LEU A 701 24.69 12.46 19.62
N ALA A 702 26.02 12.38 19.48
CA ALA A 702 26.93 13.47 19.77
C ALA A 702 26.81 14.66 18.77
N SER A 703 26.44 14.36 17.54
CA SER A 703 26.28 15.39 16.49
C SER A 703 24.87 15.99 16.39
N PHE A 704 23.89 15.42 17.13
CA PHE A 704 22.51 15.94 17.13
C PHE A 704 22.34 17.07 18.15
N VAL A 705 22.21 18.29 17.65
CA VAL A 705 21.96 19.47 18.47
C VAL A 705 20.50 19.90 18.31
N SER A 706 19.79 20.16 19.41
CA SER A 706 18.42 20.66 19.38
C SER A 706 18.41 22.15 19.10
N ASP A 707 18.51 22.52 17.84
CA ASP A 707 18.40 23.91 17.37
C ASP A 707 17.15 24.11 16.50
N ALA A 708 16.92 25.35 16.08
CA ALA A 708 15.79 25.74 15.25
C ALA A 708 15.75 25.03 13.88
N LYS A 709 16.85 24.43 13.40
CA LYS A 709 16.91 23.69 12.13
C LYS A 709 16.73 22.18 12.34
N THR A 710 17.39 21.64 13.34
CA THR A 710 17.46 20.21 13.60
C THR A 710 16.20 19.70 14.31
N ALA A 711 15.66 20.45 15.28
CA ALA A 711 14.47 20.10 16.04
C ALA A 711 13.64 21.37 16.35
N PRO A 712 12.99 21.98 15.34
CA PRO A 712 12.26 23.24 15.53
C PRO A 712 11.12 23.09 16.53
N GLY A 713 11.03 24.03 17.47
CA GLY A 713 10.01 24.05 18.52
C GLY A 713 10.09 22.89 19.52
N ARG A 714 11.26 22.31 19.72
CA ARG A 714 11.47 21.19 20.65
C ARG A 714 12.58 21.51 21.63
N PHE A 715 12.24 22.34 22.66
CA PHE A 715 13.16 22.80 23.70
C PHE A 715 14.38 23.54 23.12
N ASN A 716 14.15 24.53 22.26
CA ASN A 716 15.22 25.31 21.67
C ASN A 716 15.73 26.37 22.64
N LEU A 717 17.02 26.37 22.91
CA LEU A 717 17.68 27.26 23.86
C LEU A 717 18.23 28.52 23.19
N PHE A 718 17.93 29.69 23.77
CA PHE A 718 18.47 30.99 23.38
C PHE A 718 19.04 31.71 24.61
N LYS A 719 19.92 32.68 24.37
CA LYS A 719 20.42 33.58 25.40
C LYS A 719 19.98 34.99 25.09
N HIS A 720 19.48 35.72 26.08
CA HIS A 720 19.09 37.11 25.94
C HIS A 720 19.48 37.89 27.20
N LYS A 721 20.39 38.91 27.05
CA LYS A 721 20.85 39.74 28.15
C LYS A 721 21.29 38.96 29.41
N GLY A 722 21.91 37.80 29.23
CA GLY A 722 22.34 36.94 30.35
C GLY A 722 21.21 36.04 30.94
N ALA A 723 19.98 36.12 30.43
CA ALA A 723 18.89 35.23 30.76
C ALA A 723 18.87 34.01 29.82
N THR A 724 18.24 32.95 30.27
CA THR A 724 17.97 31.75 29.45
C THR A 724 16.54 31.80 28.91
N VAL A 725 16.38 31.64 27.60
CA VAL A 725 15.09 31.58 26.93
C VAL A 725 14.93 30.20 26.30
N ILE A 726 13.81 29.53 26.61
CA ILE A 726 13.45 28.22 26.09
C ILE A 726 12.23 28.37 25.21
N ALA A 727 12.29 27.95 23.95
CA ALA A 727 11.14 27.91 23.07
C ALA A 727 10.70 26.46 22.81
N ASP A 728 9.42 26.17 23.03
CA ASP A 728 8.85 24.83 22.85
C ASP A 728 7.40 24.90 22.33
N TYR A 729 6.98 23.87 21.59
CA TYR A 729 5.61 23.71 21.09
C TYR A 729 4.73 22.87 22.01
N GLY A 730 4.99 22.78 23.29
CA GLY A 730 4.23 21.97 24.25
C GLY A 730 2.81 22.51 24.48
N HIS A 731 1.76 21.76 24.08
CA HIS A 731 0.36 22.21 24.14
C HIS A 731 -0.56 21.26 24.90
N ASN A 732 -0.02 20.45 25.80
CA ASN A 732 -0.83 19.56 26.62
C ASN A 732 -0.28 19.49 28.04
N PRO A 733 -1.10 19.14 29.04
CA PRO A 733 -0.70 19.14 30.44
C PRO A 733 0.55 18.28 30.73
N ASP A 734 0.71 17.14 30.10
CA ASP A 734 1.86 16.24 30.31
C ASP A 734 3.15 16.85 29.76
N ALA A 735 3.07 17.48 28.56
CA ALA A 735 4.22 18.22 28.00
C ALA A 735 4.62 19.37 28.93
N ILE A 736 3.66 20.12 29.44
CA ILE A 736 3.92 21.25 30.35
C ILE A 736 4.55 20.78 31.64
N ARG A 737 4.09 19.66 32.26
CA ARG A 737 4.76 19.07 33.44
C ARG A 737 6.22 18.71 33.13
N ALA A 738 6.48 18.11 31.98
CA ALA A 738 7.84 17.75 31.56
C ALA A 738 8.71 18.98 31.32
N LEU A 739 8.16 20.04 30.71
CA LEU A 739 8.86 21.33 30.48
C LEU A 739 9.14 22.06 31.81
N VAL A 740 8.19 22.08 32.76
CA VAL A 740 8.38 22.63 34.10
C VAL A 740 9.50 21.89 34.83
N GLN A 741 9.52 20.56 34.78
CA GLN A 741 10.57 19.74 35.36
C GLN A 741 11.94 20.07 34.75
N ALA A 742 12.01 20.19 33.44
CA ALA A 742 13.24 20.54 32.73
C ALA A 742 13.68 21.99 33.06
N ALA A 743 12.76 22.95 33.05
CA ALA A 743 13.06 24.34 33.40
C ALA A 743 13.59 24.49 34.84
N ASN A 744 13.11 23.63 35.76
CA ASN A 744 13.58 23.63 37.17
C ASN A 744 15.02 23.11 37.32
N ALA A 745 15.54 22.35 36.32
CA ALA A 745 16.94 21.93 36.32
C ALA A 745 17.91 23.09 36.04
N PHE A 746 17.42 24.18 35.40
CA PHE A 746 18.24 25.36 35.13
C PHE A 746 18.21 26.34 36.32
N PRO A 747 19.33 26.82 36.82
CA PRO A 747 19.38 27.84 37.83
C PRO A 747 18.74 29.15 37.29
N ALA A 748 17.83 29.73 38.06
CA ALA A 748 17.22 31.00 37.67
C ALA A 748 16.83 31.82 38.91
N ASN A 749 16.95 33.15 38.80
CA ASN A 749 16.49 34.07 39.84
C ASN A 749 14.98 34.17 39.82
N ASN A 750 14.38 34.46 38.67
CA ASN A 750 12.96 34.46 38.40
C ASN A 750 12.64 33.60 37.20
N ARG A 751 11.46 33.01 37.17
CA ARG A 751 10.95 32.21 36.05
C ARG A 751 9.71 32.85 35.46
N HIS A 752 9.77 33.08 34.17
CA HIS A 752 8.70 33.66 33.37
C HIS A 752 8.17 32.63 32.39
N VAL A 753 6.90 32.67 32.07
CA VAL A 753 6.32 31.83 31.01
C VAL A 753 5.37 32.62 30.13
N VAL A 754 5.43 32.34 28.83
CA VAL A 754 4.50 32.84 27.79
C VAL A 754 3.70 31.68 27.26
N ILE A 755 2.37 31.75 27.32
CA ILE A 755 1.49 30.66 26.89
C ILE A 755 0.27 31.15 26.14
N SER A 756 -0.09 30.43 25.07
CA SER A 756 -1.42 30.39 24.45
C SER A 756 -2.05 29.00 24.61
N GLY A 757 -3.33 28.91 24.41
CA GLY A 757 -4.07 27.63 24.44
C GLY A 757 -4.53 27.24 23.05
N ALA A 758 -4.47 25.95 22.72
CA ALA A 758 -5.06 25.40 21.50
C ALA A 758 -6.57 25.17 21.72
N GLY A 759 -7.41 25.86 20.94
CA GLY A 759 -8.87 25.88 21.15
C GLY A 759 -9.57 24.55 20.88
N ASP A 760 -8.93 23.59 20.22
CA ASP A 760 -9.43 22.23 19.98
C ASP A 760 -9.21 21.26 21.18
N ARG A 761 -8.77 21.77 22.32
CA ARG A 761 -8.62 21.02 23.58
C ARG A 761 -9.86 21.14 24.46
N ARG A 762 -10.04 20.19 25.37
CA ARG A 762 -11.10 20.27 26.38
C ARG A 762 -10.84 21.44 27.33
N ASP A 763 -11.89 22.04 27.87
CA ASP A 763 -11.79 23.16 28.79
C ASP A 763 -10.92 22.85 30.02
N GLU A 764 -11.09 21.65 30.56
CA GLU A 764 -10.30 21.16 31.70
C GLU A 764 -8.81 21.06 31.40
N ASP A 765 -8.43 20.63 30.15
CA ASP A 765 -7.04 20.54 29.74
C ASP A 765 -6.41 21.92 29.58
N ILE A 766 -7.16 22.90 29.06
CA ILE A 766 -6.70 24.31 28.94
C ILE A 766 -6.47 24.91 30.32
N ARG A 767 -7.41 24.75 31.25
CA ARG A 767 -7.26 25.22 32.64
C ARG A 767 -6.08 24.55 33.36
N LEU A 768 -5.93 23.25 33.21
CA LEU A 768 -4.88 22.48 33.85
C LEU A 768 -3.48 22.91 33.43
N GLN A 769 -3.29 23.33 32.16
CA GLN A 769 -2.02 23.84 31.67
C GLN A 769 -1.53 25.03 32.52
N THR A 770 -2.36 26.03 32.66
CA THR A 770 -1.99 27.23 33.42
C THR A 770 -2.00 26.99 34.95
N GLN A 771 -2.81 26.08 35.49
CA GLN A 771 -2.70 25.63 36.86
C GLN A 771 -1.31 25.06 37.18
N ILE A 772 -0.76 24.20 36.29
CA ILE A 772 0.60 23.66 36.45
C ILE A 772 1.64 24.77 36.39
N LEU A 773 1.52 25.71 35.43
CA LEU A 773 2.44 26.82 35.29
C LEU A 773 2.38 27.79 36.46
N GLY A 774 1.18 28.05 37.03
CA GLY A 774 0.97 28.90 38.19
C GLY A 774 1.68 28.44 39.47
N GLU A 775 1.94 27.15 39.61
CA GLU A 775 2.71 26.57 40.70
C GLU A 775 4.24 26.61 40.47
N ALA A 776 4.69 26.89 39.24
CA ALA A 776 6.10 26.75 38.85
C ALA A 776 6.77 28.07 38.46
N PHE A 777 6.05 29.06 37.94
CA PHE A 777 6.57 30.31 37.41
C PHE A 777 6.15 31.55 38.24
N ASP A 778 7.04 32.55 38.29
CA ASP A 778 6.84 33.79 39.05
C ASP A 778 5.95 34.77 38.30
N SER A 779 6.00 34.77 36.95
CA SER A 779 5.21 35.59 36.05
C SER A 779 4.69 34.76 34.86
N VAL A 780 3.42 35.02 34.48
CA VAL A 780 2.74 34.38 33.35
C VAL A 780 2.20 35.43 32.40
N ILE A 781 2.58 35.32 31.12
CA ILE A 781 2.02 36.12 30.02
C ILE A 781 1.09 35.22 29.21
N LEU A 782 -0.21 35.52 29.25
CA LEU A 782 -1.20 34.86 28.43
C LEU A 782 -1.33 35.59 27.11
N TYR A 783 -1.27 34.86 26.00
CA TYR A 783 -1.52 35.49 24.69
C TYR A 783 -2.57 34.75 23.88
N GLN A 784 -3.20 35.49 22.99
CA GLN A 784 -4.13 34.97 21.99
C GLN A 784 -3.67 35.37 20.60
N ASP A 785 -3.60 34.41 19.71
CA ASP A 785 -3.30 34.62 18.31
C ASP A 785 -4.23 33.72 17.43
N GLN A 786 -3.73 33.01 16.44
CA GLN A 786 -4.52 32.29 15.45
C GLN A 786 -5.05 30.92 15.95
N CYS A 787 -4.61 30.44 17.11
CA CYS A 787 -4.86 29.07 17.62
C CYS A 787 -6.25 28.85 18.24
N GLN A 788 -7.25 29.65 17.89
CA GLN A 788 -8.61 29.54 18.47
C GLN A 788 -9.38 28.30 18.00
N ARG A 789 -9.09 27.80 16.79
CA ARG A 789 -9.61 26.54 16.25
C ARG A 789 -11.11 26.33 16.49
N GLY A 790 -11.92 27.36 16.20
CA GLY A 790 -13.40 27.29 16.27
C GLY A 790 -14.03 27.80 17.55
N ARG A 791 -13.25 28.21 18.57
CA ARG A 791 -13.77 28.90 19.74
C ARG A 791 -13.96 30.38 19.51
N GLU A 792 -14.79 31.01 20.34
CA GLU A 792 -15.03 32.45 20.29
C GLU A 792 -13.81 33.28 20.75
N ASP A 793 -13.76 34.53 20.33
CA ASP A 793 -12.68 35.47 20.70
C ASP A 793 -12.63 35.68 22.20
N GLY A 794 -11.48 35.47 22.82
CA GLY A 794 -11.24 35.57 24.25
C GLY A 794 -11.64 34.35 25.09
N GLU A 795 -12.33 33.35 24.56
CA GLU A 795 -12.75 32.16 25.28
C GLU A 795 -11.54 31.36 25.81
N VAL A 796 -10.53 31.15 24.99
CA VAL A 796 -9.31 30.45 25.39
C VAL A 796 -8.54 31.19 26.45
N LEU A 797 -8.41 32.53 26.32
CA LEU A 797 -7.80 33.35 27.37
C LEU A 797 -8.54 33.30 28.71
N ALA A 798 -9.86 33.27 28.66
CA ALA A 798 -10.68 33.15 29.89
C ALA A 798 -10.38 31.82 30.60
N LEU A 799 -10.33 30.70 29.88
CA LEU A 799 -10.01 29.38 30.42
C LEU A 799 -8.58 29.33 31.01
N LEU A 800 -7.59 29.89 30.30
CA LEU A 800 -6.22 29.98 30.79
C LEU A 800 -6.12 30.83 32.06
N ARG A 801 -6.87 31.95 32.15
CA ARG A 801 -6.94 32.78 33.35
C ARG A 801 -7.60 32.05 34.52
N GLU A 802 -8.69 31.31 34.27
CA GLU A 802 -9.35 30.50 35.28
C GLU A 802 -8.39 29.50 35.92
N GLY A 803 -7.51 28.85 35.12
CA GLY A 803 -6.51 27.93 35.65
C GLY A 803 -5.45 28.57 36.56
N LEU A 804 -5.25 29.89 36.50
CA LEU A 804 -4.33 30.63 37.40
C LEU A 804 -4.98 31.08 38.69
N VAL A 805 -6.28 30.90 38.88
CA VAL A 805 -6.96 31.28 40.10
C VAL A 805 -6.43 30.44 41.26
N GLY A 806 -5.89 31.10 42.26
CA GLY A 806 -5.27 30.46 43.42
C GLY A 806 -3.85 29.98 43.24
N ALA A 807 -3.18 30.34 42.17
CA ALA A 807 -1.77 30.02 41.91
C ALA A 807 -0.90 30.48 43.07
N LYS A 808 0.00 29.59 43.56
CA LYS A 808 0.80 29.86 44.76
C LYS A 808 2.07 30.64 44.46
N LYS A 809 2.66 30.42 43.29
CA LYS A 809 3.95 31.00 42.92
C LYS A 809 3.80 32.21 42.02
N THR A 810 2.88 32.21 41.08
CA THR A 810 2.67 33.34 40.15
C THR A 810 2.16 34.58 40.87
N LYS A 811 2.92 35.68 40.75
CA LYS A 811 2.60 37.00 41.34
C LYS A 811 2.15 38.01 40.30
N ASP A 812 2.54 37.80 39.05
CA ASP A 812 2.26 38.69 37.93
C ASP A 812 1.61 37.91 36.79
N ILE A 813 0.45 38.41 36.34
CA ILE A 813 -0.30 37.82 35.21
C ILE A 813 -0.60 38.96 34.24
N GLN A 814 -0.15 38.80 33.01
CA GLN A 814 -0.35 39.76 31.92
C GLN A 814 -1.06 39.12 30.76
N GLU A 815 -1.84 39.87 30.02
CA GLU A 815 -2.55 39.40 28.81
C GLU A 815 -2.24 40.31 27.65
N ILE A 816 -1.96 39.70 26.48
CA ILE A 816 -1.63 40.45 25.27
C ILE A 816 -2.18 39.72 24.05
N ARG A 817 -2.47 40.47 23.00
CA ARG A 817 -2.86 39.88 21.70
C ARG A 817 -1.67 39.90 20.75
N GLY A 818 -1.38 38.70 20.21
CA GLY A 818 -0.28 38.48 19.28
C GLY A 818 0.93 37.82 19.92
N GLU A 819 1.38 36.71 19.33
CA GLU A 819 2.50 35.88 19.80
C GLU A 819 3.80 36.70 19.88
N PHE A 820 4.13 37.47 18.82
CA PHE A 820 5.38 38.25 18.76
C PHE A 820 5.39 39.38 19.80
N LEU A 821 4.25 40.03 20.05
CA LEU A 821 4.13 41.03 21.10
C LEU A 821 4.30 40.41 22.50
N ALA A 822 3.82 39.20 22.70
CA ALA A 822 4.01 38.49 23.95
C ALA A 822 5.49 38.10 24.14
N ILE A 823 6.17 37.71 23.08
CA ILE A 823 7.63 37.43 23.08
C ILE A 823 8.40 38.72 23.45
N ASP A 824 8.12 39.85 22.80
CA ASP A 824 8.79 41.11 23.07
C ASP A 824 8.59 41.53 24.53
N LEU A 825 7.36 41.52 25.01
CA LEU A 825 7.01 41.82 26.38
C LEU A 825 7.79 40.97 27.40
N ALA A 826 7.88 39.64 27.13
CA ALA A 826 8.65 38.76 27.97
C ALA A 826 10.14 39.10 27.96
N LEU A 827 10.74 39.29 26.79
CA LEU A 827 12.17 39.61 26.61
C LEU A 827 12.58 40.95 27.25
N GLU A 828 11.67 41.94 27.24
CA GLU A 828 11.89 43.23 27.90
C GLU A 828 12.00 43.13 29.42
N GLN A 829 11.25 42.22 30.01
CA GLN A 829 11.16 42.02 31.48
C GLN A 829 12.31 41.18 32.03
N LEU A 830 13.11 40.49 31.18
CA LEU A 830 14.16 39.60 31.64
C LEU A 830 15.37 40.35 32.20
N ASN A 831 15.86 39.89 33.29
CA ASN A 831 17.10 40.29 33.90
C ASN A 831 18.15 39.16 33.77
N PRO A 832 19.45 39.45 33.95
CA PRO A 832 20.48 38.43 33.96
C PRO A 832 20.19 37.32 34.95
N ASN A 833 20.39 36.06 34.53
CA ASN A 833 20.09 34.83 35.28
C ASN A 833 18.58 34.56 35.51
N ASP A 834 17.70 35.23 34.79
CA ASP A 834 16.29 34.81 34.70
C ASP A 834 16.11 33.70 33.69
N LEU A 835 14.99 32.98 33.78
CA LEU A 835 14.58 31.97 32.77
C LEU A 835 13.21 32.33 32.24
N CYS A 836 13.05 32.26 30.92
CA CYS A 836 11.76 32.40 30.26
C CYS A 836 11.44 31.17 29.41
N LEU A 837 10.31 30.51 29.68
CA LEU A 837 9.73 29.49 28.83
C LEU A 837 8.70 30.13 27.90
N ILE A 838 8.90 30.04 26.62
CA ILE A 838 7.96 30.55 25.61
C ILE A 838 7.32 29.34 24.91
N LEU A 839 6.03 29.15 25.14
CA LEU A 839 5.23 28.16 24.45
C LEU A 839 4.73 28.76 23.14
N ILE A 840 5.46 28.45 22.07
CA ILE A 840 5.24 29.02 20.72
C ILE A 840 4.13 28.26 19.98
N ASP A 841 3.35 28.98 19.18
CA ASP A 841 2.31 28.45 18.30
C ASP A 841 2.77 28.42 16.84
N GLN A 842 3.28 29.55 16.33
CA GLN A 842 3.85 29.70 14.99
C GLN A 842 5.32 29.30 15.00
N VAL A 843 5.59 27.98 14.95
CA VAL A 843 6.92 27.41 15.27
C VAL A 843 8.04 28.02 14.43
N GLU A 844 7.92 28.04 13.11
CA GLU A 844 8.99 28.49 12.20
C GLU A 844 9.20 30.01 12.32
N GLU A 845 8.11 30.76 12.32
CA GLU A 845 8.12 32.22 12.41
C GLU A 845 8.66 32.70 13.77
N SER A 846 8.20 32.08 14.86
CA SER A 846 8.64 32.45 16.22
C SER A 846 10.10 32.09 16.48
N LEU A 847 10.60 30.95 15.96
CA LEU A 847 12.02 30.63 16.07
C LEU A 847 12.89 31.59 15.26
N ASN A 848 12.48 31.94 14.04
CA ASN A 848 13.16 32.94 13.22
C ASN A 848 13.15 34.30 13.91
N TYR A 849 12.04 34.65 14.54
CA TYR A 849 11.91 35.92 15.29
C TYR A 849 12.85 35.93 16.50
N LEU A 850 12.82 34.90 17.34
CA LEU A 850 13.71 34.73 18.48
C LEU A 850 15.19 34.80 18.10
N GLN A 851 15.60 34.17 17.01
CA GLN A 851 16.97 34.26 16.50
C GLN A 851 17.41 35.70 16.17
N LYS A 852 16.48 36.58 15.75
CA LYS A 852 16.76 37.98 15.40
C LYS A 852 16.80 38.88 16.63
N VAL A 853 15.90 38.66 17.60
CA VAL A 853 15.70 39.57 18.74
C VAL A 853 16.54 39.18 19.96
N THR A 854 16.92 37.89 20.10
CA THR A 854 17.76 37.46 21.21
C THR A 854 19.22 37.82 20.94
N LYS A 855 19.87 38.35 21.94
CA LYS A 855 21.31 38.70 21.92
C LYS A 855 21.97 38.09 23.16
N PRO A 856 23.16 37.45 23.01
CA PRO A 856 23.86 36.85 24.13
C PRO A 856 24.14 37.80 25.28
#